data_f14df999af3dd410de430e9c9c25f224
#
_entry.id   f14df999af3dd410de430e9c9c25f224
#
_cell.length_a   1.000
_cell.length_b   1.000
_cell.length_c   1.000
_cell.angle_alpha   90.00
_cell.angle_beta   90.00
_cell.angle_gamma   90.00
#
_symmetry.space_group_name_H-M   'P 1'
#
loop_
_entity.id
_entity.type
_entity.pdbx_description
1 polymer ?
#
loop_
_entity_poly.entity_id
_entity_poly.type
_entity_poly.pdbx_seq_one_letter_code
_entity_poly.pdbx_strand_id
1 'polypeptide(L)'
;MQRHPNACANKKVREKMMFLFYEIARVIQLENVLHRAVRLVCVVSMLVLGSAVAAQSVVVYGTITDGRSHEPLMGAYIEALGTKANAVSDAIGHYRIMVENNANVRLRTTYVGYGELVKLVKANGKDSVKLDLTLMPDEHTLHDVTVTARSEARKIRESAMPVSVISQRQLQGTATNINDVLARTVGVTVRNTGGMGSASRISVRGLEGKRMGLFVDETPLAQIGNFVALNDIPTSMIERIEVYKGIVPYKFGGSALGGAVNVVTKEYPPVYLDVAYEISSFNTHQLSTVLKRTNARTGLQFGVGGVLTHSDNDYTMRLENLNGRVVKRDHDKFDKAMGGFSLKATKWWFDEIKTELIFTRTKQQIQGIDMPVKEAYNESKSLVSALKLKRENFFVDGLDFDLDAGYVWGWYGMHDTAMHRYDWDGTQLPPVSGYGGEQGNHPTDGKNRSQDFIAKLNMGYTLSEHHALNLNVYENYTRLAPKDTLMDRALNYHANFPSNMNNLTVGFSHDLTLFGGRFQNALTLKAFFYSSHSRAIEVFGVSDPEPVSVAKSYMGFSDAMRYKFTPYLMLKASFNSEVRIPTSEELIGNGYSILPSPTLKPERTTGTNLGLLYRRQSDAGQVVECELNGFYNVLHDMVRFTPDIIPTMARYRNFGNVRTVGVELDCKADVQPWAYLYANGTWQDLRDTRRMLPDTQVDNPTYNKRIPNVPYLMGNFGVELHKENLFGGKGQNTRLLFDASYVHQYFYDFEMSIYQDRKIPTSFTMDAGLEHSFGNGRWTLTFKLKNITDRWVVSELNRPLPGRTLAFKVRYVLK
;
A
#
# COMPACT_ATOMS: atom_id res chain seq x y z
N MET A 1 -14.32 52.47 -24.91
CA MET A 1 -14.01 51.21 -25.60
C MET A 1 -12.69 50.65 -25.04
N GLN A 2 -12.74 49.86 -23.98
CA GLN A 2 -11.55 49.17 -23.44
C GLN A 2 -11.78 47.67 -23.65
N ARG A 3 -10.93 47.04 -24.47
CA ARG A 3 -10.94 45.58 -24.70
C ARG A 3 -10.13 44.90 -23.61
N HIS A 4 -10.69 43.90 -22.97
CA HIS A 4 -10.05 43.08 -21.95
C HIS A 4 -8.91 42.21 -22.54
N PRO A 5 -7.70 42.15 -21.90
CA PRO A 5 -6.55 41.41 -22.41
C PRO A 5 -6.58 39.89 -22.14
N ASN A 6 -7.55 39.39 -21.37
CA ASN A 6 -7.48 38.00 -20.84
C ASN A 6 -7.92 36.88 -21.82
N ALA A 7 -8.57 37.20 -22.92
CA ALA A 7 -9.01 36.18 -23.89
C ALA A 7 -7.87 35.64 -24.78
N CYS A 8 -6.81 36.42 -24.97
CA CYS A 8 -5.68 36.04 -25.84
C CYS A 8 -4.65 35.14 -25.15
N ALA A 9 -4.49 35.27 -23.82
CA ALA A 9 -3.57 34.45 -23.05
C ALA A 9 -4.05 32.98 -22.92
N ASN A 10 -5.34 32.79 -22.71
CA ASN A 10 -5.95 31.47 -22.61
C ASN A 10 -5.90 30.66 -23.93
N LYS A 11 -5.96 31.33 -25.06
CA LYS A 11 -5.89 30.68 -26.37
C LYS A 11 -4.46 30.15 -26.65
N LYS A 12 -3.41 30.93 -26.32
CA LYS A 12 -2.01 30.52 -26.50
C LYS A 12 -1.58 29.39 -25.58
N VAL A 13 -2.11 29.33 -24.37
CA VAL A 13 -1.84 28.24 -23.42
C VAL A 13 -2.54 26.97 -23.90
N ARG A 14 -3.74 27.07 -24.39
CA ARG A 14 -4.53 25.94 -24.94
C ARG A 14 -3.88 25.37 -26.21
N GLU A 15 -3.35 26.19 -27.10
CA GLU A 15 -2.62 25.76 -28.30
C GLU A 15 -1.27 25.11 -27.95
N LYS A 16 -0.55 25.62 -26.96
CA LYS A 16 0.71 24.99 -26.49
C LYS A 16 0.50 23.66 -25.77
N MET A 17 -0.56 23.53 -24.98
CA MET A 17 -0.91 22.25 -24.37
C MET A 17 -1.34 21.20 -25.41
N MET A 18 -2.11 21.59 -26.41
CA MET A 18 -2.47 20.69 -27.53
C MET A 18 -1.26 20.24 -28.33
N PHE A 19 -0.30 21.14 -28.54
CA PHE A 19 0.96 20.82 -29.22
C PHE A 19 1.83 19.84 -28.40
N LEU A 20 1.87 20.01 -27.09
CA LEU A 20 2.60 19.10 -26.19
C LEU A 20 1.96 17.69 -26.16
N PHE A 21 0.63 17.62 -26.16
CA PHE A 21 -0.10 16.35 -26.25
C PHE A 21 0.11 15.65 -27.62
N TYR A 22 0.21 16.43 -28.67
CA TYR A 22 0.45 15.91 -30.03
C TYR A 22 1.88 15.36 -30.20
N GLU A 23 2.88 16.05 -29.64
CA GLU A 23 4.27 15.57 -29.63
C GLU A 23 4.48 14.33 -28.76
N ILE A 24 3.81 14.25 -27.61
CA ILE A 24 3.83 13.06 -26.73
C ILE A 24 3.17 11.86 -27.45
N ALA A 25 2.07 12.07 -28.15
CA ALA A 25 1.42 11.02 -28.95
C ALA A 25 2.29 10.52 -30.11
N ARG A 26 3.09 11.39 -30.72
CA ARG A 26 3.98 11.08 -31.84
C ARG A 26 5.21 10.25 -31.43
N VAL A 27 5.70 10.46 -30.19
CA VAL A 27 6.83 9.68 -29.63
C VAL A 27 6.43 8.23 -29.31
N ILE A 28 5.14 7.93 -29.17
CA ILE A 28 4.66 6.63 -28.68
C ILE A 28 4.26 5.67 -29.81
N GLN A 29 4.26 6.05 -31.10
CA GLN A 29 3.81 5.19 -32.21
C GLN A 29 2.40 4.56 -32.04
N LEU A 30 1.44 5.32 -31.50
CA LEU A 30 0.11 4.84 -31.10
C LEU A 30 -1.02 5.23 -32.08
N GLU A 31 -0.72 5.72 -33.30
CA GLU A 31 -1.73 6.24 -34.23
C GLU A 31 -2.89 5.27 -34.56
N ASN A 32 -2.62 3.96 -34.57
CA ASN A 32 -3.64 2.98 -34.96
C ASN A 32 -4.55 2.53 -33.80
N VAL A 33 -4.10 2.60 -32.55
CA VAL A 33 -4.88 2.18 -31.37
C VAL A 33 -5.69 3.34 -30.82
N LEU A 34 -5.12 4.55 -30.82
CA LEU A 34 -5.78 5.76 -30.34
C LEU A 34 -7.00 6.14 -31.19
N HIS A 35 -6.93 5.96 -32.55
CA HIS A 35 -8.06 6.22 -33.46
C HIS A 35 -9.26 5.30 -33.20
N ARG A 36 -9.04 4.06 -32.76
CA ARG A 36 -10.14 3.15 -32.40
C ARG A 36 -10.74 3.46 -31.04
N ALA A 37 -9.91 3.81 -30.06
CA ALA A 37 -10.36 4.18 -28.72
C ALA A 37 -11.13 5.52 -28.71
N VAL A 38 -10.64 6.52 -29.44
CA VAL A 38 -11.30 7.82 -29.57
C VAL A 38 -12.66 7.71 -30.28
N ARG A 39 -12.80 6.87 -31.31
CA ARG A 39 -14.10 6.62 -31.96
C ARG A 39 -15.10 5.95 -31.01
N LEU A 40 -14.64 5.02 -30.14
CA LEU A 40 -15.50 4.37 -29.16
C LEU A 40 -15.98 5.36 -28.09
N VAL A 41 -15.09 6.23 -27.59
CA VAL A 41 -15.41 7.27 -26.61
C VAL A 41 -16.36 8.33 -27.18
N CYS A 42 -16.19 8.74 -28.44
CA CYS A 42 -17.09 9.71 -29.10
C CYS A 42 -18.49 9.12 -29.32
N VAL A 43 -18.61 7.83 -29.65
CA VAL A 43 -19.91 7.17 -29.81
C VAL A 43 -20.66 7.02 -28.50
N VAL A 44 -19.96 6.73 -27.40
CA VAL A 44 -20.53 6.65 -26.04
C VAL A 44 -20.93 8.04 -25.53
N SER A 45 -20.14 9.08 -25.85
CA SER A 45 -20.45 10.46 -25.43
C SER A 45 -21.69 11.05 -26.15
N MET A 46 -21.99 10.62 -27.37
CA MET A 46 -23.19 11.08 -28.10
C MET A 46 -24.49 10.43 -27.63
N LEU A 47 -24.45 9.31 -26.90
CA LEU A 47 -25.66 8.63 -26.39
C LEU A 47 -26.19 9.17 -25.06
N VAL A 48 -25.48 10.12 -24.40
CA VAL A 48 -25.77 10.58 -23.03
C VAL A 48 -26.33 12.01 -22.97
N LEU A 49 -26.54 12.71 -24.09
CA LEU A 49 -27.10 14.06 -24.12
C LEU A 49 -28.64 14.04 -24.09
N GLY A 50 -29.22 13.68 -22.96
CA GLY A 50 -30.65 13.75 -22.64
C GLY A 50 -30.90 14.54 -21.35
N SER A 51 -31.32 15.82 -21.53
CA SER A 51 -32.04 16.73 -20.61
C SER A 51 -31.83 16.55 -19.07
N ALA A 52 -30.99 17.40 -18.48
CA ALA A 52 -30.99 17.72 -17.05
C ALA A 52 -31.97 18.88 -16.75
N VAL A 53 -32.94 18.63 -15.89
CA VAL A 53 -33.72 19.67 -15.22
C VAL A 53 -32.86 20.21 -14.08
N ALA A 54 -32.42 21.47 -14.16
CA ALA A 54 -31.65 22.10 -13.12
C ALA A 54 -32.52 22.44 -11.90
N ALA A 55 -32.27 21.82 -10.77
CA ALA A 55 -32.77 22.31 -9.49
C ALA A 55 -32.00 23.57 -9.11
N GLN A 56 -32.71 24.66 -8.77
CA GLN A 56 -32.08 25.91 -8.29
C GLN A 56 -31.39 25.63 -6.93
N SER A 57 -30.08 25.83 -6.86
CA SER A 57 -29.29 25.72 -5.64
C SER A 57 -28.84 27.10 -5.13
N VAL A 58 -28.72 27.24 -3.80
CA VAL A 58 -28.24 28.45 -3.13
C VAL A 58 -26.88 28.14 -2.51
N VAL A 59 -25.94 29.08 -2.69
CA VAL A 59 -24.61 28.98 -2.06
C VAL A 59 -24.61 29.65 -0.70
N VAL A 60 -24.35 28.91 0.38
CA VAL A 60 -24.06 29.47 1.71
C VAL A 60 -22.55 29.48 1.92
N TYR A 61 -22.01 30.65 2.25
CA TYR A 61 -20.57 30.84 2.45
C TYR A 61 -20.30 31.78 3.64
N GLY A 62 -19.12 31.66 4.23
CA GLY A 62 -18.74 32.50 5.37
C GLY A 62 -17.42 32.04 5.97
N THR A 63 -17.13 32.52 7.18
CA THR A 63 -15.93 32.18 7.94
C THR A 63 -16.31 31.49 9.25
N ILE A 64 -15.57 30.46 9.64
CA ILE A 64 -15.70 29.80 10.93
C ILE A 64 -14.54 30.23 11.82
N THR A 65 -14.85 30.77 12.99
CA THR A 65 -13.85 31.29 13.95
C THR A 65 -14.02 30.68 15.34
N ASP A 66 -12.93 30.63 16.09
CA ASP A 66 -12.91 30.33 17.51
C ASP A 66 -13.59 31.45 18.30
N GLY A 67 -14.47 31.10 19.21
CA GLY A 67 -15.23 32.07 20.02
C GLY A 67 -14.43 32.78 21.15
N ARG A 68 -13.20 32.29 21.46
CA ARG A 68 -12.31 32.90 22.45
C ARG A 68 -11.15 33.66 21.80
N SER A 69 -10.45 33.04 20.86
CA SER A 69 -9.27 33.65 20.23
C SER A 69 -9.61 34.46 18.99
N HIS A 70 -10.83 34.30 18.45
CA HIS A 70 -11.27 34.84 17.13
C HIS A 70 -10.42 34.41 15.94
N GLU A 71 -9.56 33.40 16.13
CA GLU A 71 -8.78 32.81 15.03
C GLU A 71 -9.65 31.95 14.13
N PRO A 72 -9.34 31.89 12.83
CA PRO A 72 -10.08 31.05 11.88
C PRO A 72 -9.86 29.57 12.19
N LEU A 73 -10.93 28.78 12.16
CA LEU A 73 -10.90 27.32 12.36
C LEU A 73 -10.82 26.62 11.02
N MET A 74 -9.68 26.01 10.73
CA MET A 74 -9.46 25.17 9.56
C MET A 74 -9.91 23.73 9.81
N GLY A 75 -10.64 23.14 8.84
CA GLY A 75 -11.06 21.74 8.96
C GLY A 75 -12.37 21.57 9.76
N ALA A 76 -13.08 22.65 10.08
CA ALA A 76 -14.41 22.56 10.67
C ALA A 76 -15.40 22.00 9.63
N TYR A 77 -16.18 21.01 10.01
CA TYR A 77 -17.13 20.32 9.15
C TYR A 77 -18.52 20.96 9.24
N ILE A 78 -19.10 21.25 8.09
CA ILE A 78 -20.41 21.85 7.93
C ILE A 78 -21.29 20.91 7.13
N GLU A 79 -22.49 20.63 7.58
CA GLU A 79 -23.48 19.86 6.83
C GLU A 79 -24.86 20.52 6.88
N ALA A 80 -25.62 20.37 5.82
CA ALA A 80 -27.02 20.76 5.76
C ALA A 80 -27.90 19.60 6.19
N LEU A 81 -28.50 19.72 7.38
CA LEU A 81 -29.32 18.66 7.98
C LEU A 81 -30.52 18.31 7.09
N GLY A 82 -30.68 17.01 6.84
CA GLY A 82 -31.72 16.47 5.97
C GLY A 82 -31.35 16.44 4.48
N THR A 83 -30.14 16.87 4.11
CA THR A 83 -29.58 16.80 2.77
C THR A 83 -28.25 16.06 2.76
N LYS A 84 -27.63 15.87 1.60
CA LYS A 84 -26.28 15.32 1.48
C LYS A 84 -25.19 16.41 1.36
N ALA A 85 -25.60 17.68 1.36
CA ALA A 85 -24.67 18.78 1.18
C ALA A 85 -23.79 18.94 2.43
N ASN A 86 -22.48 18.97 2.22
CA ASN A 86 -21.49 19.21 3.27
C ASN A 86 -20.31 20.01 2.71
N ALA A 87 -19.55 20.62 3.58
CA ALA A 87 -18.33 21.34 3.28
C ALA A 87 -17.35 21.27 4.46
N VAL A 88 -16.11 21.62 4.23
CA VAL A 88 -15.07 21.75 5.24
C VAL A 88 -14.45 23.13 5.13
N SER A 89 -14.17 23.79 6.25
CA SER A 89 -13.53 25.10 6.24
C SER A 89 -12.07 25.01 5.80
N ASP A 90 -11.62 25.97 5.01
CA ASP A 90 -10.25 26.09 4.52
C ASP A 90 -9.27 26.61 5.62
N ALA A 91 -8.00 26.83 5.23
CA ALA A 91 -6.93 27.28 6.14
C ALA A 91 -7.15 28.65 6.79
N ILE A 92 -8.09 29.44 6.30
CA ILE A 92 -8.50 30.74 6.89
C ILE A 92 -9.95 30.72 7.39
N GLY A 93 -10.46 29.50 7.64
CA GLY A 93 -11.79 29.27 8.19
C GLY A 93 -12.94 29.51 7.21
N HIS A 94 -12.66 29.79 5.92
CA HIS A 94 -13.72 30.01 4.94
C HIS A 94 -14.37 28.68 4.56
N TYR A 95 -15.68 28.70 4.41
CA TYR A 95 -16.44 27.55 3.92
C TYR A 95 -17.42 27.99 2.82
N ARG A 96 -17.77 27.05 1.97
CA ARG A 96 -18.79 27.22 0.94
C ARG A 96 -19.56 25.90 0.78
N ILE A 97 -20.87 25.95 0.98
CA ILE A 97 -21.76 24.80 0.86
C ILE A 97 -22.91 25.13 -0.08
N MET A 98 -23.18 24.25 -1.05
CA MET A 98 -24.36 24.36 -1.92
C MET A 98 -25.52 23.60 -1.32
N VAL A 99 -26.66 24.26 -1.16
CA VAL A 99 -27.88 23.67 -0.60
C VAL A 99 -29.04 23.91 -1.55
N GLU A 100 -30.01 23.03 -1.54
CA GLU A 100 -31.24 23.23 -2.32
C GLU A 100 -31.96 24.49 -1.88
N ASN A 101 -32.61 25.20 -2.79
CA ASN A 101 -33.33 26.46 -2.52
C ASN A 101 -34.64 26.19 -1.76
N ASN A 102 -34.52 25.60 -0.56
CA ASN A 102 -35.62 25.41 0.35
C ASN A 102 -35.69 26.54 1.35
N ALA A 103 -36.89 26.97 1.74
CA ALA A 103 -37.13 28.16 2.57
C ALA A 103 -36.36 28.18 3.91
N ASN A 104 -35.99 27.02 4.44
CA ASN A 104 -35.29 26.90 5.73
C ASN A 104 -34.29 25.74 5.72
N VAL A 105 -33.01 26.04 5.64
CA VAL A 105 -31.94 25.03 5.75
C VAL A 105 -31.26 25.14 7.12
N ARG A 106 -31.12 24.02 7.84
CA ARG A 106 -30.34 23.96 9.09
C ARG A 106 -28.94 23.49 8.79
N LEU A 107 -27.93 24.35 9.03
CA LEU A 107 -26.53 23.99 8.96
C LEU A 107 -26.03 23.58 10.33
N ARG A 108 -25.46 22.38 10.41
CA ARG A 108 -24.75 21.88 11.57
C ARG A 108 -23.25 22.03 11.32
N THR A 109 -22.57 22.65 12.28
CA THR A 109 -21.11 22.84 12.20
C THR A 109 -20.46 22.20 13.40
N THR A 110 -19.44 21.38 13.17
CA THR A 110 -18.68 20.66 14.18
C THR A 110 -17.18 20.81 13.95
N TYR A 111 -16.43 20.87 15.05
CA TYR A 111 -14.97 20.90 15.02
C TYR A 111 -14.42 20.22 16.29
N VAL A 112 -13.28 19.52 16.16
CA VAL A 112 -12.68 18.76 17.27
C VAL A 112 -12.30 19.70 18.41
N GLY A 113 -12.84 19.44 19.61
CA GLY A 113 -12.62 20.28 20.80
C GLY A 113 -13.55 21.49 20.91
N TYR A 114 -14.62 21.55 20.11
CA TYR A 114 -15.61 22.64 20.13
C TYR A 114 -17.02 22.10 20.21
N GLY A 115 -17.90 22.85 20.86
CA GLY A 115 -19.33 22.55 20.93
C GLY A 115 -20.00 22.63 19.55
N GLU A 116 -20.94 21.72 19.30
CA GLU A 116 -21.75 21.71 18.07
C GLU A 116 -22.57 23.00 17.93
N LEU A 117 -22.60 23.55 16.71
CA LEU A 117 -23.41 24.74 16.38
C LEU A 117 -24.41 24.41 15.29
N VAL A 118 -25.71 24.57 15.58
CA VAL A 118 -26.77 24.45 14.56
C VAL A 118 -27.37 25.83 14.29
N LYS A 119 -27.27 26.28 13.03
CA LYS A 119 -27.85 27.56 12.57
C LYS A 119 -28.89 27.35 11.47
N LEU A 120 -29.99 28.09 11.58
CA LEU A 120 -31.02 28.13 10.55
C LEU A 120 -30.66 29.19 9.50
N VAL A 121 -30.62 28.80 8.25
CA VAL A 121 -30.37 29.67 7.09
C VAL A 121 -31.68 29.82 6.32
N LYS A 122 -32.10 31.07 6.10
CA LYS A 122 -33.26 31.40 5.24
C LYS A 122 -32.78 31.77 3.86
N ALA A 123 -32.96 30.85 2.92
CA ALA A 123 -32.46 31.01 1.54
C ALA A 123 -33.30 31.94 0.69
N ASN A 124 -34.60 32.07 0.93
CA ASN A 124 -35.61 33.02 0.35
C ASN A 124 -35.25 33.58 -1.04
N GLY A 125 -35.02 32.73 -2.04
CA GLY A 125 -34.81 33.14 -3.43
C GLY A 125 -33.53 33.92 -3.75
N LYS A 126 -32.50 33.82 -2.88
CA LYS A 126 -31.17 34.42 -3.12
C LYS A 126 -30.24 33.39 -3.74
N ASP A 127 -29.39 33.81 -4.65
CA ASP A 127 -28.36 32.96 -5.27
C ASP A 127 -27.23 32.61 -4.29
N SER A 128 -27.01 33.45 -3.27
CA SER A 128 -26.01 33.21 -2.23
C SER A 128 -26.37 33.88 -0.89
N VAL A 129 -25.97 33.27 0.22
CA VAL A 129 -26.16 33.77 1.58
C VAL A 129 -24.82 33.72 2.32
N LYS A 130 -24.38 34.90 2.82
CA LYS A 130 -23.21 34.95 3.71
C LYS A 130 -23.62 34.62 5.15
N LEU A 131 -22.92 33.69 5.81
CA LEU A 131 -23.13 33.28 7.18
C LEU A 131 -21.78 33.00 7.86
N ASP A 132 -21.38 33.91 8.75
CA ASP A 132 -20.19 33.68 9.57
C ASP A 132 -20.59 32.88 10.83
N LEU A 133 -19.79 31.90 11.22
CA LEU A 133 -20.05 30.97 12.29
C LEU A 133 -18.95 31.06 13.36
N THR A 134 -19.33 31.07 14.62
CA THR A 134 -18.37 31.09 15.75
C THR A 134 -18.60 29.84 16.60
N LEU A 135 -17.59 29.00 16.73
CA LEU A 135 -17.64 27.81 17.59
C LEU A 135 -16.97 28.11 18.92
N MET A 136 -17.62 27.69 20.00
CA MET A 136 -17.08 27.83 21.36
C MET A 136 -16.24 26.59 21.71
N PRO A 137 -14.99 26.74 22.23
CA PRO A 137 -14.23 25.62 22.75
C PRO A 137 -15.00 24.93 23.88
N ASP A 138 -15.09 23.61 23.81
CA ASP A 138 -15.72 22.78 24.83
C ASP A 138 -14.64 22.10 25.68
N GLU A 139 -14.51 22.52 26.95
CA GLU A 139 -13.48 22.02 27.87
C GLU A 139 -13.80 20.63 28.45
N HIS A 140 -14.98 20.06 28.15
CA HIS A 140 -15.41 18.79 28.73
C HIS A 140 -15.39 17.57 27.81
N THR A 141 -15.02 17.70 26.56
CA THR A 141 -15.19 16.61 25.59
C THR A 141 -13.91 16.20 24.88
N LEU A 142 -13.00 15.57 25.60
CA LEU A 142 -12.16 14.53 24.97
C LEU A 142 -12.91 13.19 24.80
N HIS A 143 -14.16 13.10 25.27
CA HIS A 143 -14.93 11.85 25.28
C HIS A 143 -16.18 11.79 24.38
N ASP A 144 -16.70 12.91 23.90
CA ASP A 144 -17.91 12.89 23.06
C ASP A 144 -17.72 13.62 21.74
N VAL A 145 -16.86 13.10 20.90
CA VAL A 145 -17.08 13.30 19.48
C VAL A 145 -18.13 12.28 19.04
N THR A 146 -19.37 12.58 19.29
CA THR A 146 -20.48 11.94 18.56
C THR A 146 -20.44 12.45 17.15
N VAL A 147 -19.45 11.98 16.39
CA VAL A 147 -19.31 12.28 14.97
C VAL A 147 -20.40 11.49 14.26
N THR A 148 -21.50 12.14 14.01
CA THR A 148 -22.52 11.65 13.07
C THR A 148 -22.00 11.64 11.63
N ALA A 149 -20.92 12.33 11.31
CA ALA A 149 -20.14 12.11 10.09
C ALA A 149 -19.38 10.77 10.22
N ARG A 150 -19.68 9.83 9.33
CA ARG A 150 -18.92 8.57 9.26
C ARG A 150 -17.46 8.89 8.97
N SER A 151 -16.53 8.43 9.83
CA SER A 151 -15.10 8.58 9.53
C SER A 151 -14.76 7.91 8.20
N GLU A 152 -13.75 8.40 7.49
CA GLU A 152 -13.31 7.81 6.21
C GLU A 152 -13.01 6.31 6.38
N ALA A 153 -12.35 5.92 7.47
CA ALA A 153 -12.13 4.51 7.81
C ALA A 153 -13.42 3.70 7.87
N ARG A 154 -14.50 4.27 8.42
CA ARG A 154 -15.81 3.63 8.47
C ARG A 154 -16.47 3.58 7.10
N LYS A 155 -16.40 4.64 6.29
CA LYS A 155 -16.94 4.65 4.92
C LYS A 155 -16.29 3.54 4.08
N ILE A 156 -14.98 3.41 4.15
CA ILE A 156 -14.21 2.38 3.44
C ILE A 156 -14.59 0.99 3.96
N ARG A 157 -14.63 0.81 5.29
CA ARG A 157 -15.01 -0.46 5.91
C ARG A 157 -16.43 -0.90 5.54
N GLU A 158 -17.36 0.05 5.41
CA GLU A 158 -18.74 -0.19 4.99
C GLU A 158 -18.92 -0.18 3.45
N SER A 159 -17.88 -0.03 2.64
CA SER A 159 -17.96 -0.10 1.17
C SER A 159 -18.35 -1.50 0.69
N ALA A 160 -18.72 -1.61 -0.58
CA ALA A 160 -19.08 -2.89 -1.18
C ALA A 160 -17.91 -3.89 -1.24
N MET A 161 -16.68 -3.39 -1.29
CA MET A 161 -15.46 -4.21 -1.40
C MET A 161 -15.11 -4.88 -0.07
N PRO A 162 -14.57 -6.12 -0.09
CA PRO A 162 -14.03 -6.76 1.10
C PRO A 162 -12.71 -6.06 1.50
N VAL A 163 -12.74 -5.30 2.60
CA VAL A 163 -11.61 -4.50 3.07
C VAL A 163 -11.47 -4.54 4.59
N SER A 164 -10.24 -4.72 5.07
CA SER A 164 -9.88 -4.51 6.47
C SER A 164 -9.22 -3.13 6.60
N VAL A 165 -9.67 -2.33 7.57
CA VAL A 165 -9.09 -1.02 7.86
C VAL A 165 -8.43 -1.06 9.23
N ILE A 166 -7.16 -0.71 9.26
CA ILE A 166 -6.34 -0.60 10.46
C ILE A 166 -6.23 0.89 10.79
N SER A 167 -6.81 1.29 11.89
CA SER A 167 -6.84 2.69 12.32
C SER A 167 -5.53 3.11 12.98
N GLN A 168 -5.32 4.42 13.12
CA GLN A 168 -4.19 4.98 13.84
C GLN A 168 -4.04 4.42 15.27
N ARG A 169 -5.15 4.12 15.96
CA ARG A 169 -5.13 3.51 17.29
C ARG A 169 -4.38 2.17 17.29
N GLN A 170 -4.63 1.32 16.30
CA GLN A 170 -3.99 0.00 16.17
C GLN A 170 -2.53 0.08 15.68
N LEU A 171 -2.11 1.20 15.08
CA LEU A 171 -0.72 1.44 14.64
C LEU A 171 0.22 1.84 15.77
N GLN A 172 -0.31 2.28 16.90
CA GLN A 172 0.46 2.70 18.06
C GLN A 172 0.71 1.49 18.99
N GLY A 173 1.70 1.63 19.85
CA GLY A 173 1.95 0.65 20.89
C GLY A 173 2.90 -0.47 20.50
N THR A 174 2.42 -1.71 20.33
CA THR A 174 3.28 -2.89 20.12
C THR A 174 3.89 -3.02 18.73
N ALA A 175 3.29 -2.39 17.71
CA ALA A 175 3.83 -2.44 16.36
C ALA A 175 5.10 -1.60 16.23
N THR A 176 6.19 -2.20 15.75
CA THR A 176 7.42 -1.49 15.44
C THR A 176 7.44 -1.00 13.99
N ASN A 177 6.81 -1.75 13.10
CA ASN A 177 6.74 -1.44 11.68
C ASN A 177 5.39 -1.89 11.06
N ILE A 178 5.19 -1.60 9.79
CA ILE A 178 3.96 -1.94 9.07
C ILE A 178 3.73 -3.46 8.99
N ASN A 179 4.78 -4.25 8.83
CA ASN A 179 4.67 -5.70 8.72
C ASN A 179 4.10 -6.33 10.00
N ASP A 180 4.47 -5.81 11.18
CA ASP A 180 3.92 -6.27 12.45
C ASP A 180 2.40 -6.07 12.52
N VAL A 181 1.93 -4.93 12.00
CA VAL A 181 0.50 -4.60 11.96
C VAL A 181 -0.23 -5.47 10.94
N LEU A 182 0.36 -5.65 9.77
CA LEU A 182 -0.21 -6.49 8.72
C LEU A 182 -0.30 -7.96 9.14
N ALA A 183 0.70 -8.48 9.83
CA ALA A 183 0.71 -9.87 10.33
C ALA A 183 -0.43 -10.16 11.32
N ARG A 184 -0.96 -9.12 12.01
CA ARG A 184 -2.10 -9.22 12.93
C ARG A 184 -3.44 -8.97 12.25
N THR A 185 -3.46 -8.74 10.94
CA THR A 185 -4.68 -8.47 10.18
C THR A 185 -5.25 -9.78 9.64
N VAL A 186 -6.55 -9.96 9.76
CA VAL A 186 -7.25 -11.16 9.29
C VAL A 186 -7.03 -11.39 7.79
N GLY A 187 -6.74 -12.64 7.40
CA GLY A 187 -6.47 -13.02 6.01
C GLY A 187 -5.09 -12.60 5.48
N VAL A 188 -4.25 -11.98 6.30
CA VAL A 188 -2.91 -11.52 5.92
C VAL A 188 -1.85 -12.37 6.61
N THR A 189 -0.83 -12.73 5.86
CA THR A 189 0.42 -13.30 6.41
C THR A 189 1.60 -12.49 5.94
N VAL A 190 2.59 -12.34 6.80
CA VAL A 190 3.87 -11.71 6.48
C VAL A 190 4.98 -12.69 6.78
N ARG A 191 5.71 -13.12 5.76
CA ARG A 191 6.88 -13.97 5.88
C ARG A 191 8.13 -13.10 5.76
N ASN A 192 8.89 -13.00 6.82
CA ASN A 192 10.17 -12.31 6.85
C ASN A 192 11.32 -13.31 6.69
N THR A 193 12.38 -12.95 6.03
CA THR A 193 13.56 -13.81 5.81
C THR A 193 14.68 -13.55 6.81
N GLY A 194 14.50 -12.63 7.75
CA GLY A 194 15.52 -12.27 8.74
C GLY A 194 15.13 -11.06 9.59
N GLY A 195 16.14 -10.32 10.06
CA GLY A 195 16.00 -9.13 10.86
C GLY A 195 15.64 -7.85 10.07
N MET A 196 16.07 -6.71 10.57
CA MET A 196 15.83 -5.41 9.94
C MET A 196 16.40 -5.36 8.52
N GLY A 197 15.63 -4.83 7.56
CA GLY A 197 16.02 -4.74 6.16
C GLY A 197 15.89 -6.02 5.35
N SER A 198 15.62 -7.17 5.97
CA SER A 198 15.41 -8.41 5.24
C SER A 198 14.13 -8.38 4.39
N ALA A 199 14.12 -9.20 3.32
CA ALA A 199 12.97 -9.30 2.45
C ALA A 199 11.73 -9.78 3.21
N SER A 200 10.59 -9.16 2.92
CA SER A 200 9.29 -9.50 3.47
C SER A 200 8.32 -9.82 2.37
N ARG A 201 7.59 -10.92 2.51
CA ARG A 201 6.55 -11.35 1.56
C ARG A 201 5.19 -11.23 2.22
N ILE A 202 4.44 -10.22 1.80
CA ILE A 202 3.05 -10.00 2.24
C ILE A 202 2.17 -10.88 1.37
N SER A 203 1.27 -11.62 2.01
CA SER A 203 0.29 -12.46 1.35
C SER A 203 -1.10 -12.16 1.88
N VAL A 204 -2.08 -12.09 0.98
CA VAL A 204 -3.49 -12.04 1.31
C VAL A 204 -4.14 -13.30 0.77
N ARG A 205 -4.80 -14.07 1.65
CA ARG A 205 -5.47 -15.32 1.29
C ARG A 205 -4.58 -16.32 0.55
N GLY A 206 -3.30 -16.37 0.94
CA GLY A 206 -2.28 -17.24 0.33
C GLY A 206 -1.71 -16.76 -1.00
N LEU A 207 -2.19 -15.66 -1.55
CA LEU A 207 -1.62 -15.03 -2.74
C LEU A 207 -0.59 -13.99 -2.31
N GLU A 208 0.69 -14.25 -2.61
CA GLU A 208 1.83 -13.49 -2.11
C GLU A 208 2.62 -12.74 -3.19
N GLY A 209 3.48 -11.86 -2.73
CA GLY A 209 4.53 -11.21 -3.52
C GLY A 209 3.97 -10.33 -4.60
N LYS A 210 4.34 -10.58 -5.87
CA LYS A 210 3.95 -9.77 -7.03
C LYS A 210 2.44 -9.76 -7.33
N ARG A 211 1.64 -10.64 -6.68
CA ARG A 211 0.16 -10.67 -6.78
C ARG A 211 -0.51 -9.65 -5.88
N MET A 212 0.26 -9.06 -4.97
CA MET A 212 -0.21 -8.01 -4.07
C MET A 212 0.12 -6.62 -4.64
N GLY A 213 -0.88 -5.74 -4.68
CA GLY A 213 -0.65 -4.32 -4.90
C GLY A 213 -0.21 -3.64 -3.60
N LEU A 214 0.90 -2.91 -3.64
CA LEU A 214 1.38 -2.10 -2.53
C LEU A 214 1.31 -0.63 -2.91
N PHE A 215 0.64 0.19 -2.09
CA PHE A 215 0.34 1.58 -2.39
C PHE A 215 0.63 2.49 -1.19
N VAL A 216 0.98 3.73 -1.49
CA VAL A 216 1.01 4.84 -0.53
C VAL A 216 0.19 5.99 -1.11
N ASP A 217 -0.83 6.43 -0.38
CA ASP A 217 -1.79 7.44 -0.85
C ASP A 217 -2.32 7.14 -2.27
N GLU A 218 -2.67 5.84 -2.50
CA GLU A 218 -3.17 5.29 -3.77
C GLU A 218 -2.15 5.27 -4.93
N THR A 219 -0.88 5.64 -4.69
CA THR A 219 0.21 5.57 -5.65
C THR A 219 0.96 4.24 -5.54
N PRO A 220 1.15 3.47 -6.61
CA PRO A 220 1.81 2.17 -6.57
C PRO A 220 3.28 2.24 -6.16
N LEU A 221 3.71 1.35 -5.26
CA LEU A 221 5.12 1.17 -4.87
C LEU A 221 5.87 0.11 -5.69
N ALA A 222 5.19 -0.67 -6.52
CA ALA A 222 5.77 -1.85 -7.16
C ALA A 222 7.05 -1.56 -7.97
N GLN A 223 7.12 -0.40 -8.61
CA GLN A 223 8.26 0.01 -9.44
C GLN A 223 9.40 0.62 -8.62
N ILE A 224 9.10 1.07 -7.40
CA ILE A 224 10.09 1.63 -6.47
C ILE A 224 10.60 0.53 -5.51
N GLY A 225 10.08 -0.68 -5.60
CA GLY A 225 10.29 -1.76 -4.63
C GLY A 225 11.75 -2.19 -4.40
N ASN A 226 12.64 -1.91 -5.36
CA ASN A 226 14.09 -2.08 -5.17
C ASN A 226 14.72 -1.00 -4.28
N PHE A 227 14.01 0.10 -4.00
CA PHE A 227 14.53 1.27 -3.30
C PHE A 227 13.74 1.62 -2.04
N VAL A 228 12.40 1.45 -2.06
CA VAL A 228 11.51 1.81 -0.96
C VAL A 228 10.58 0.64 -0.66
N ALA A 229 10.54 0.22 0.61
CA ALA A 229 9.60 -0.79 1.12
C ALA A 229 8.53 -0.13 1.99
N LEU A 230 7.38 -0.80 2.20
CA LEU A 230 6.35 -0.31 3.14
C LEU A 230 6.91 -0.06 4.55
N ASN A 231 7.83 -0.91 5.01
CA ASN A 231 8.46 -0.78 6.33
C ASN A 231 9.36 0.46 6.49
N ASP A 232 9.71 1.13 5.41
CA ASP A 232 10.48 2.39 5.47
C ASP A 232 9.63 3.57 5.92
N ILE A 233 8.29 3.42 5.89
CA ILE A 233 7.35 4.45 6.30
C ILE A 233 7.12 4.33 7.81
N PRO A 234 7.53 5.32 8.62
CA PRO A 234 7.30 5.30 10.05
C PRO A 234 5.80 5.23 10.39
N THR A 235 5.41 4.38 11.33
CA THR A 235 4.00 4.26 11.76
C THR A 235 3.42 5.57 12.28
N SER A 236 4.27 6.48 12.75
CA SER A 236 3.88 7.83 13.17
C SER A 236 3.37 8.71 12.02
N MET A 237 3.75 8.45 10.78
CA MET A 237 3.31 9.19 9.59
C MET A 237 1.99 8.64 9.00
N ILE A 238 1.50 7.52 9.49
CA ILE A 238 0.37 6.79 8.93
C ILE A 238 -0.92 7.20 9.64
N GLU A 239 -1.95 7.54 8.85
CA GLU A 239 -3.32 7.76 9.34
C GLU A 239 -4.06 6.42 9.49
N ARG A 240 -4.01 5.60 8.44
CA ARG A 240 -4.62 4.27 8.41
C ARG A 240 -3.93 3.37 7.38
N ILE A 241 -4.15 2.07 7.50
CA ILE A 241 -3.78 1.10 6.46
C ILE A 241 -5.07 0.41 6.00
N GLU A 242 -5.25 0.30 4.70
CA GLU A 242 -6.37 -0.35 4.05
C GLU A 242 -5.87 -1.63 3.38
N VAL A 243 -6.48 -2.76 3.72
CA VAL A 243 -6.14 -4.06 3.11
C VAL A 243 -7.36 -4.56 2.34
N TYR A 244 -7.32 -4.40 1.03
CA TYR A 244 -8.32 -4.89 0.09
C TYR A 244 -8.05 -6.36 -0.24
N LYS A 245 -9.10 -7.19 -0.29
CA LYS A 245 -8.98 -8.65 -0.43
C LYS A 245 -9.68 -9.13 -1.70
N GLY A 246 -8.88 -9.45 -2.72
CA GLY A 246 -9.35 -9.94 -4.01
C GLY A 246 -9.74 -8.82 -4.99
N ILE A 247 -10.63 -7.89 -4.60
CA ILE A 247 -11.04 -6.75 -5.42
C ILE A 247 -10.35 -5.47 -4.91
N VAL A 248 -9.82 -4.70 -5.84
CA VAL A 248 -9.10 -3.45 -5.56
C VAL A 248 -9.84 -2.28 -6.23
N PRO A 249 -10.00 -1.13 -5.54
CA PRO A 249 -10.65 0.04 -6.11
C PRO A 249 -10.05 0.43 -7.47
N TYR A 250 -10.89 0.83 -8.41
CA TYR A 250 -10.48 1.24 -9.76
C TYR A 250 -9.38 2.31 -9.74
N LYS A 251 -9.47 3.25 -8.81
CA LYS A 251 -8.57 4.41 -8.69
C LYS A 251 -7.11 4.09 -8.34
N PHE A 252 -6.80 2.86 -7.92
CA PHE A 252 -5.42 2.47 -7.62
C PHE A 252 -4.60 2.18 -8.89
N GLY A 253 -5.26 1.85 -9.98
CA GLY A 253 -4.59 1.46 -11.23
C GLY A 253 -3.89 0.10 -11.14
N GLY A 254 -3.37 -0.36 -12.29
CA GLY A 254 -2.62 -1.62 -12.36
C GLY A 254 -3.45 -2.88 -12.09
N SER A 255 -2.76 -3.97 -11.80
CA SER A 255 -3.35 -5.30 -11.55
C SER A 255 -2.86 -5.89 -10.23
N ALA A 256 -3.79 -6.40 -9.41
CA ALA A 256 -3.49 -7.04 -8.13
C ALA A 256 -4.49 -8.17 -7.86
N LEU A 257 -4.09 -9.44 -8.06
CA LEU A 257 -4.97 -10.60 -7.96
C LEU A 257 -5.29 -11.00 -6.51
N GLY A 258 -4.33 -10.89 -5.62
CA GLY A 258 -4.50 -11.23 -4.19
C GLY A 258 -5.20 -10.14 -3.40
N GLY A 259 -5.12 -8.90 -3.89
CA GLY A 259 -5.61 -7.72 -3.20
C GLY A 259 -4.55 -6.63 -3.11
N ALA A 260 -4.81 -5.62 -2.29
CA ALA A 260 -3.92 -4.47 -2.14
C ALA A 260 -3.76 -4.04 -0.68
N VAL A 261 -2.58 -3.53 -0.37
CA VAL A 261 -2.29 -2.79 0.87
C VAL A 261 -2.06 -1.33 0.51
N ASN A 262 -2.90 -0.44 1.00
CA ASN A 262 -2.75 1.00 0.83
C ASN A 262 -2.44 1.65 2.18
N VAL A 263 -1.29 2.30 2.26
CA VAL A 263 -0.87 3.10 3.42
C VAL A 263 -1.29 4.54 3.17
N VAL A 264 -2.22 5.04 3.97
CA VAL A 264 -2.69 6.42 3.88
C VAL A 264 -1.92 7.26 4.87
N THR A 265 -1.24 8.29 4.37
CA THR A 265 -0.45 9.20 5.20
C THR A 265 -1.32 10.26 5.88
N LYS A 266 -0.84 10.78 7.01
CA LYS A 266 -1.55 11.81 7.77
C LYS A 266 -1.58 13.14 7.04
N GLU A 267 -2.69 13.85 7.20
CA GLU A 267 -2.69 15.29 6.99
C GLU A 267 -2.09 15.99 8.21
N TYR A 268 -1.40 17.09 7.97
CA TYR A 268 -0.61 17.76 9.00
C TYR A 268 -1.14 19.16 9.27
N PRO A 269 -1.14 19.61 10.55
CA PRO A 269 -1.44 21.00 10.91
C PRO A 269 -0.53 22.00 10.18
N PRO A 270 -0.91 23.30 10.15
CA PRO A 270 -0.12 24.34 9.46
C PRO A 270 1.32 24.45 9.95
N VAL A 271 1.59 24.18 11.21
CA VAL A 271 2.92 24.05 11.81
C VAL A 271 3.03 22.67 12.41
N TYR A 272 3.95 21.87 11.96
CA TYR A 272 4.11 20.51 12.47
C TYR A 272 5.59 20.10 12.49
N LEU A 273 6.04 19.62 13.63
CA LEU A 273 7.33 18.96 13.80
C LEU A 273 7.09 17.64 14.54
N ASP A 274 7.61 16.55 13.99
CA ASP A 274 7.59 15.22 14.61
C ASP A 274 9.02 14.66 14.55
N VAL A 275 9.59 14.37 15.70
CA VAL A 275 10.91 13.74 15.81
C VAL A 275 10.75 12.52 16.69
N ALA A 276 11.16 11.38 16.19
CA ALA A 276 11.14 10.14 16.95
C ALA A 276 12.48 9.39 16.83
N TYR A 277 12.98 8.91 17.95
CA TYR A 277 14.14 8.05 18.02
C TYR A 277 13.76 6.75 18.72
N GLU A 278 14.10 5.62 18.08
CA GLU A 278 13.89 4.28 18.62
C GLU A 278 15.23 3.55 18.68
N ILE A 279 15.53 2.95 19.81
CA ILE A 279 16.64 2.00 20.01
C ILE A 279 16.04 0.64 20.32
N SER A 280 16.57 -0.42 19.72
CA SER A 280 16.13 -1.79 20.02
C SER A 280 17.27 -2.79 19.99
N SER A 281 16.95 -4.05 20.34
CA SER A 281 17.91 -5.17 20.34
C SER A 281 18.69 -5.24 19.03
N PHE A 282 19.85 -5.85 19.06
CA PHE A 282 20.75 -6.07 17.92
C PHE A 282 21.30 -4.76 17.34
N ASN A 283 21.65 -3.83 18.26
CA ASN A 283 22.18 -2.51 17.92
C ASN A 283 21.35 -1.79 16.86
N THR A 284 20.01 -1.88 16.99
CA THR A 284 19.10 -1.27 16.03
C THR A 284 18.73 0.14 16.46
N HIS A 285 18.94 1.10 15.57
CA HIS A 285 18.65 2.52 15.77
C HIS A 285 17.79 3.03 14.64
N GLN A 286 16.73 3.75 14.96
CA GLN A 286 15.88 4.40 13.97
C GLN A 286 15.59 5.84 14.40
N LEU A 287 15.97 6.80 13.56
CA LEU A 287 15.63 8.21 13.71
C LEU A 287 14.67 8.60 12.59
N SER A 288 13.53 9.17 12.93
CA SER A 288 12.60 9.74 11.97
C SER A 288 12.27 11.19 12.30
N THR A 289 12.17 12.03 11.28
CA THR A 289 11.79 13.43 11.44
C THR A 289 10.86 13.88 10.32
N VAL A 290 9.87 14.69 10.65
CA VAL A 290 8.96 15.35 9.71
C VAL A 290 8.75 16.78 10.18
N LEU A 291 9.07 17.74 9.31
CA LEU A 291 8.77 19.16 9.49
C LEU A 291 7.81 19.59 8.38
N LYS A 292 6.70 20.22 8.73
CA LYS A 292 5.78 20.83 7.77
C LYS A 292 5.38 22.22 8.23
N ARG A 293 5.31 23.13 7.27
CA ARG A 293 4.87 24.50 7.52
C ARG A 293 4.02 25.00 6.36
N THR A 294 2.83 25.45 6.68
CA THR A 294 1.85 25.97 5.74
C THR A 294 1.72 27.49 5.91
N ASN A 295 1.79 28.22 4.81
CA ASN A 295 1.42 29.64 4.80
C ASN A 295 -0.08 29.74 4.51
N ALA A 296 -0.86 30.15 5.51
CA ALA A 296 -2.31 30.24 5.42
C ALA A 296 -2.81 31.21 4.31
N ARG A 297 -2.06 32.28 4.01
CA ARG A 297 -2.46 33.25 2.97
C ARG A 297 -2.34 32.67 1.55
N THR A 298 -1.21 32.05 1.26
CA THR A 298 -0.90 31.55 -0.10
C THR A 298 -1.35 30.11 -0.33
N GLY A 299 -1.68 29.36 0.71
CA GLY A 299 -1.96 27.93 0.63
C GLY A 299 -0.73 27.08 0.33
N LEU A 300 0.48 27.66 0.40
CA LEU A 300 1.72 26.94 0.18
C LEU A 300 2.14 26.22 1.46
N GLN A 301 2.37 24.91 1.36
CA GLN A 301 2.94 24.08 2.40
C GLN A 301 4.30 23.56 1.94
N PHE A 302 5.30 23.77 2.77
CA PHE A 302 6.63 23.19 2.63
C PHE A 302 6.79 22.05 3.63
N GLY A 303 7.33 20.94 3.19
CA GLY A 303 7.61 19.76 4.02
C GLY A 303 9.02 19.24 3.81
N VAL A 304 9.68 18.84 4.90
CA VAL A 304 10.95 18.11 4.91
C VAL A 304 10.81 16.93 5.84
N GLY A 305 11.31 15.78 5.43
CA GLY A 305 11.30 14.58 6.26
C GLY A 305 12.47 13.66 5.96
N GLY A 306 12.77 12.79 6.91
CA GLY A 306 13.80 11.78 6.72
C GLY A 306 13.73 10.67 7.75
N VAL A 307 14.31 9.53 7.38
CA VAL A 307 14.46 8.33 8.20
C VAL A 307 15.89 7.82 8.05
N LEU A 308 16.53 7.57 9.18
CA LEU A 308 17.82 6.89 9.25
C LEU A 308 17.61 5.60 10.05
N THR A 309 18.04 4.49 9.49
CA THR A 309 17.93 3.17 10.12
C THR A 309 19.28 2.48 10.07
N HIS A 310 19.71 1.95 11.20
CA HIS A 310 20.89 1.10 11.36
C HIS A 310 20.52 -0.14 12.18
N SER A 311 21.05 -1.30 11.83
CA SER A 311 20.98 -2.52 12.63
C SER A 311 22.17 -3.43 12.34
N ASP A 312 22.75 -4.01 13.37
CA ASP A 312 23.76 -5.06 13.19
C ASP A 312 23.12 -6.43 12.90
N ASN A 313 21.84 -6.61 13.24
CA ASN A 313 21.10 -7.89 13.08
C ASN A 313 21.84 -9.11 13.64
N ASP A 314 22.63 -8.94 14.70
CA ASP A 314 23.59 -9.91 15.21
C ASP A 314 22.98 -10.95 16.18
N TYR A 315 21.70 -11.29 15.99
CA TYR A 315 21.02 -12.32 16.76
C TYR A 315 21.52 -13.74 16.41
N THR A 316 21.24 -14.69 17.30
CA THR A 316 21.60 -16.09 17.09
C THR A 316 20.65 -16.76 16.09
N MET A 317 21.17 -17.66 15.27
CA MET A 317 20.40 -18.52 14.37
C MET A 317 20.79 -19.98 14.59
N ARG A 318 19.84 -20.86 14.32
CA ARG A 318 20.03 -22.30 14.37
C ARG A 318 20.10 -22.86 12.96
N LEU A 319 21.14 -23.59 12.66
CA LEU A 319 21.38 -24.16 11.33
C LEU A 319 20.85 -25.59 11.32
N GLU A 320 19.65 -25.81 10.79
CA GLU A 320 19.03 -27.15 10.77
C GLU A 320 19.81 -28.15 9.87
N ASN A 321 20.43 -27.63 8.80
CA ASN A 321 21.31 -28.40 7.93
C ASN A 321 22.61 -28.88 8.61
N LEU A 322 22.97 -28.30 9.75
CA LEU A 322 24.11 -28.69 10.61
C LEU A 322 23.65 -29.25 11.97
N ASN A 323 22.65 -30.11 12.00
CA ASN A 323 22.11 -30.76 13.19
C ASN A 323 21.69 -29.77 14.29
N GLY A 324 21.16 -28.60 13.90
CA GLY A 324 20.70 -27.59 14.84
C GLY A 324 21.81 -26.81 15.53
N ARG A 325 23.01 -26.73 14.95
CA ARG A 325 24.09 -25.89 15.46
C ARG A 325 23.65 -24.44 15.58
N VAL A 326 23.86 -23.83 16.76
CA VAL A 326 23.57 -22.45 17.04
C VAL A 326 24.78 -21.58 16.72
N VAL A 327 24.60 -20.59 15.88
CA VAL A 327 25.63 -19.63 15.49
C VAL A 327 25.11 -18.21 15.64
N LYS A 328 26.00 -17.23 15.85
CA LYS A 328 25.65 -15.82 15.80
C LYS A 328 25.74 -15.31 14.36
N ARG A 329 24.76 -14.50 13.94
CA ARG A 329 24.85 -13.79 12.66
C ARG A 329 25.95 -12.73 12.78
N ASP A 330 26.82 -12.67 11.81
CA ASP A 330 28.00 -11.80 11.84
C ASP A 330 28.18 -10.95 10.58
N HIS A 331 27.33 -11.16 9.56
CA HIS A 331 27.38 -10.44 8.30
C HIS A 331 25.98 -10.09 7.78
N ASP A 332 25.22 -9.33 8.61
CA ASP A 332 23.82 -8.95 8.30
C ASP A 332 23.53 -7.47 8.60
N LYS A 333 24.55 -6.62 8.66
CA LYS A 333 24.35 -5.19 8.90
C LYS A 333 23.47 -4.56 7.85
N PHE A 334 22.57 -3.70 8.32
CA PHE A 334 21.64 -2.95 7.52
C PHE A 334 21.75 -1.47 7.83
N ASP A 335 22.02 -0.66 6.80
CA ASP A 335 22.07 0.79 6.85
C ASP A 335 21.15 1.37 5.79
N LYS A 336 20.21 2.23 6.20
CA LYS A 336 19.32 2.94 5.29
C LYS A 336 19.19 4.40 5.66
N ALA A 337 19.34 5.27 4.67
CA ALA A 337 19.03 6.68 4.75
C ALA A 337 17.97 7.02 3.69
N MET A 338 16.87 7.62 4.12
CA MET A 338 15.83 8.14 3.27
C MET A 338 15.54 9.58 3.70
N GLY A 339 15.42 10.49 2.75
CA GLY A 339 15.08 11.87 3.04
C GLY A 339 14.44 12.52 1.84
N GLY A 340 13.64 13.56 2.09
CA GLY A 340 12.97 14.23 0.99
C GLY A 340 12.33 15.54 1.42
N PHE A 341 11.88 16.26 0.43
CA PHE A 341 11.09 17.45 0.63
C PHE A 341 9.81 17.41 -0.23
N SER A 342 8.79 18.12 0.21
CA SER A 342 7.53 18.26 -0.49
C SER A 342 7.11 19.72 -0.54
N LEU A 343 6.50 20.12 -1.65
CA LEU A 343 5.83 21.40 -1.80
C LEU A 343 4.39 21.14 -2.22
N LYS A 344 3.42 21.66 -1.45
CA LYS A 344 1.99 21.54 -1.72
C LYS A 344 1.38 22.94 -1.85
N ALA A 345 0.55 23.17 -2.86
CA ALA A 345 -0.23 24.39 -3.05
C ALA A 345 -1.71 24.02 -3.12
N THR A 346 -2.57 24.75 -2.35
CA THR A 346 -4.01 24.44 -2.22
C THR A 346 -4.93 25.59 -2.60
N LYS A 347 -4.40 26.76 -2.95
CA LYS A 347 -5.18 27.98 -3.25
C LYS A 347 -4.98 28.46 -4.69
N TRP A 348 -4.61 27.58 -5.58
CA TRP A 348 -4.44 27.89 -7.00
C TRP A 348 -5.62 27.34 -7.79
N TRP A 349 -5.48 27.25 -9.12
CA TRP A 349 -6.55 26.71 -9.97
C TRP A 349 -6.86 25.24 -9.66
N PHE A 350 -5.84 24.43 -9.34
CA PHE A 350 -6.03 23.11 -8.77
C PHE A 350 -6.30 23.21 -7.25
N ASP A 351 -7.13 22.33 -6.72
CA ASP A 351 -7.38 22.21 -5.27
C ASP A 351 -6.14 21.69 -4.56
N GLU A 352 -5.35 20.84 -5.23
CA GLU A 352 -4.05 20.40 -4.76
C GLU A 352 -3.05 20.32 -5.93
N ILE A 353 -1.91 20.95 -5.77
CA ILE A 353 -0.68 20.70 -6.53
C ILE A 353 0.36 20.28 -5.51
N LYS A 354 0.86 19.04 -5.59
CA LYS A 354 1.89 18.54 -4.69
C LYS A 354 3.05 18.00 -5.50
N THR A 355 4.26 18.41 -5.17
CA THR A 355 5.49 17.83 -5.70
C THR A 355 6.35 17.30 -4.57
N GLU A 356 7.00 16.17 -4.81
CA GLU A 356 7.87 15.51 -3.85
C GLU A 356 9.16 15.07 -4.52
N LEU A 357 10.28 15.22 -3.79
CA LEU A 357 11.56 14.64 -4.14
C LEU A 357 12.03 13.80 -2.96
N ILE A 358 12.34 12.54 -3.22
CA ILE A 358 12.78 11.59 -2.19
C ILE A 358 14.08 10.96 -2.65
N PHE A 359 15.10 11.05 -1.80
CA PHE A 359 16.38 10.39 -1.98
C PHE A 359 16.48 9.19 -1.04
N THR A 360 16.97 8.05 -1.55
CA THR A 360 17.23 6.85 -0.74
C THR A 360 18.63 6.32 -0.97
N ARG A 361 19.23 5.77 0.08
CA ARG A 361 20.42 4.94 0.03
C ARG A 361 20.26 3.78 0.99
N THR A 362 20.53 2.57 0.51
CA THR A 362 20.52 1.35 1.33
C THR A 362 21.81 0.60 1.11
N LYS A 363 22.42 0.09 2.18
CA LYS A 363 23.49 -0.90 2.17
C LYS A 363 23.11 -2.03 3.13
N GLN A 364 23.20 -3.27 2.65
CA GLN A 364 22.87 -4.45 3.45
C GLN A 364 23.89 -5.55 3.18
N GLN A 365 24.51 -6.04 4.22
CA GLN A 365 25.33 -7.24 4.18
C GLN A 365 24.44 -8.48 3.95
N ILE A 366 25.01 -9.54 3.45
CA ILE A 366 24.30 -10.77 3.12
C ILE A 366 24.73 -11.86 4.09
N GLN A 367 23.83 -12.25 4.99
CA GLN A 367 24.09 -13.35 5.92
C GLN A 367 23.99 -14.70 5.19
N GLY A 368 25.09 -15.43 5.16
CA GLY A 368 25.09 -16.81 4.70
C GLY A 368 24.39 -17.74 5.68
N ILE A 369 23.76 -18.79 5.14
CA ILE A 369 23.03 -19.80 5.91
C ILE A 369 23.68 -21.17 5.72
N ASP A 370 23.83 -21.60 4.48
CA ASP A 370 24.50 -22.88 4.15
C ASP A 370 26.00 -22.79 4.37
N MET A 371 26.58 -21.64 4.08
CA MET A 371 27.96 -21.28 4.34
C MET A 371 28.04 -19.84 4.87
N PRO A 372 29.02 -19.48 5.72
CA PRO A 372 29.27 -18.10 6.10
C PRO A 372 29.57 -17.24 4.88
N VAL A 373 29.09 -16.00 4.92
CA VAL A 373 29.42 -14.94 3.99
C VAL A 373 30.12 -13.82 4.77
N LYS A 374 31.21 -13.27 4.26
CA LYS A 374 32.06 -12.32 5.00
C LYS A 374 32.19 -10.97 4.32
N GLU A 375 32.05 -10.90 3.01
CA GLU A 375 32.31 -9.68 2.24
C GLU A 375 31.11 -9.22 1.40
N ALA A 376 30.26 -10.16 0.93
CA ALA A 376 29.18 -9.83 0.00
C ALA A 376 28.09 -8.93 0.62
N TYR A 377 27.66 -7.93 -0.14
CA TYR A 377 26.61 -7.00 0.27
C TYR A 377 25.80 -6.51 -0.92
N ASN A 378 24.60 -6.01 -0.66
CA ASN A 378 23.76 -5.28 -1.60
C ASN A 378 23.85 -3.77 -1.33
N GLU A 379 23.89 -2.96 -2.39
CA GLU A 379 23.76 -1.51 -2.30
C GLU A 379 22.74 -1.00 -3.30
N SER A 380 21.96 0.02 -2.90
CA SER A 380 21.06 0.73 -3.79
C SER A 380 21.01 2.22 -3.47
N LYS A 381 20.77 3.03 -4.51
CA LYS A 381 20.55 4.49 -4.39
C LYS A 381 19.48 4.90 -5.39
N SER A 382 18.58 5.79 -4.98
CA SER A 382 17.58 6.32 -5.90
C SER A 382 17.20 7.77 -5.60
N LEU A 383 16.70 8.42 -6.63
CA LEU A 383 15.97 9.67 -6.58
C LEU A 383 14.58 9.42 -7.16
N VAL A 384 13.56 9.71 -6.37
CA VAL A 384 12.15 9.65 -6.76
C VAL A 384 11.62 11.06 -6.85
N SER A 385 11.02 11.43 -7.97
CA SER A 385 10.27 12.68 -8.11
C SER A 385 8.81 12.34 -8.38
N ALA A 386 7.90 13.05 -7.72
CA ALA A 386 6.47 12.85 -7.89
C ALA A 386 5.73 14.19 -8.03
N LEU A 387 4.67 14.18 -8.82
CA LEU A 387 3.75 15.28 -9.01
C LEU A 387 2.32 14.75 -8.84
N LYS A 388 1.53 15.42 -8.01
CA LYS A 388 0.10 15.18 -7.86
C LYS A 388 -0.68 16.45 -8.18
N LEU A 389 -1.71 16.31 -9.01
CA LEU A 389 -2.66 17.37 -9.33
C LEU A 389 -4.06 16.86 -9.01
N LYS A 390 -4.82 17.60 -8.23
CA LYS A 390 -6.21 17.28 -7.91
C LYS A 390 -7.11 18.48 -8.16
N ARG A 391 -8.27 18.24 -8.77
CA ARG A 391 -9.29 19.24 -8.99
C ARG A 391 -10.68 18.61 -8.91
N GLU A 392 -11.51 19.11 -7.99
CA GLU A 392 -12.95 18.83 -7.95
C GLU A 392 -13.69 19.75 -8.92
N ASN A 393 -14.76 19.26 -9.52
CA ASN A 393 -15.54 20.02 -10.53
C ASN A 393 -14.65 20.57 -11.66
N PHE A 394 -13.84 19.71 -12.27
CA PHE A 394 -12.90 20.05 -13.33
C PHE A 394 -13.64 20.42 -14.62
N PHE A 395 -13.71 21.70 -14.95
CA PHE A 395 -14.45 22.33 -16.05
C PHE A 395 -15.98 22.13 -16.02
N VAL A 396 -16.49 21.07 -15.42
CA VAL A 396 -17.91 20.71 -15.35
C VAL A 396 -18.23 20.27 -13.92
N ASP A 397 -19.39 20.70 -13.39
CA ASP A 397 -19.84 20.28 -12.07
C ASP A 397 -20.01 18.75 -12.00
N GLY A 398 -19.50 18.15 -10.93
CA GLY A 398 -19.53 16.71 -10.72
C GLY A 398 -18.42 15.93 -11.43
N LEU A 399 -17.54 16.58 -12.22
CA LEU A 399 -16.37 15.95 -12.83
C LEU A 399 -15.13 16.20 -11.96
N ASP A 400 -14.60 15.18 -11.34
CA ASP A 400 -13.37 15.24 -10.55
C ASP A 400 -12.18 14.74 -11.37
N PHE A 401 -11.03 15.36 -11.16
CA PHE A 401 -9.77 15.06 -11.83
C PHE A 401 -8.67 14.84 -10.79
N ASP A 402 -7.93 13.73 -10.94
CA ASP A 402 -6.76 13.39 -10.11
C ASP A 402 -5.67 12.80 -11.01
N LEU A 403 -4.49 13.43 -11.05
CA LEU A 403 -3.33 12.99 -11.81
C LEU A 403 -2.14 12.84 -10.87
N ASP A 404 -1.61 11.62 -10.81
CA ASP A 404 -0.32 11.31 -10.18
C ASP A 404 0.69 10.99 -11.28
N ALA A 405 1.86 11.62 -11.24
CA ALA A 405 2.97 11.31 -12.12
C ALA A 405 4.27 11.17 -11.31
N GLY A 406 5.08 10.19 -11.63
CA GLY A 406 6.33 9.91 -10.93
C GLY A 406 7.45 9.48 -11.87
N TYR A 407 8.66 9.85 -11.52
CA TYR A 407 9.88 9.37 -12.17
C TYR A 407 10.86 8.90 -11.11
N VAL A 408 11.36 7.68 -11.31
CA VAL A 408 12.36 7.04 -10.46
C VAL A 408 13.62 6.85 -11.26
N TRP A 409 14.72 7.36 -10.75
CA TRP A 409 16.05 7.08 -11.25
C TRP A 409 16.89 6.48 -10.14
N GLY A 410 17.51 5.34 -10.40
CA GLY A 410 18.33 4.70 -9.38
C GLY A 410 19.27 3.65 -9.96
N TRP A 411 20.11 3.14 -9.08
CA TRP A 411 20.90 1.97 -9.35
C TRP A 411 20.93 1.06 -8.12
N TYR A 412 21.05 -0.21 -8.37
CA TYR A 412 21.21 -1.24 -7.35
C TYR A 412 22.15 -2.32 -7.86
N GLY A 413 22.78 -3.02 -6.96
CA GLY A 413 23.63 -4.15 -7.29
C GLY A 413 24.06 -4.95 -6.09
N MET A 414 24.50 -6.15 -6.37
CA MET A 414 25.17 -7.03 -5.44
C MET A 414 26.68 -6.92 -5.68
N HIS A 415 27.43 -6.93 -4.62
CA HIS A 415 28.90 -6.93 -4.61
C HIS A 415 29.36 -8.21 -3.91
N ASP A 416 30.00 -9.10 -4.67
CA ASP A 416 30.56 -10.38 -4.19
C ASP A 416 31.87 -10.63 -4.92
N THR A 417 32.96 -10.10 -4.33
CA THR A 417 34.31 -10.15 -4.92
C THR A 417 35.30 -10.91 -4.02
N ALA A 418 34.80 -11.62 -3.02
CA ALA A 418 35.60 -12.33 -2.06
C ALA A 418 36.56 -13.33 -2.71
N MET A 419 37.82 -13.32 -2.32
CA MET A 419 38.83 -14.24 -2.83
C MET A 419 38.92 -15.54 -2.04
N HIS A 420 38.14 -15.65 -0.94
CA HIS A 420 38.06 -16.85 -0.12
C HIS A 420 36.64 -17.07 0.34
N ARG A 421 36.29 -18.36 0.56
CA ARG A 421 35.07 -18.78 1.26
C ARG A 421 35.44 -19.47 2.56
N TYR A 422 34.48 -19.62 3.43
CA TYR A 422 34.65 -20.29 4.70
C TYR A 422 33.51 -21.27 4.92
N ASP A 423 33.78 -22.38 5.59
CA ASP A 423 32.74 -23.18 6.20
C ASP A 423 32.44 -22.69 7.64
N TRP A 424 31.43 -23.27 8.26
CA TRP A 424 31.05 -22.89 9.64
C TRP A 424 32.05 -23.33 10.71
N ASP A 425 33.08 -24.11 10.36
CA ASP A 425 34.19 -24.47 11.23
C ASP A 425 35.39 -23.54 11.06
N GLY A 426 35.26 -22.56 10.15
CA GLY A 426 36.31 -21.58 9.85
C GLY A 426 37.34 -22.06 8.85
N THR A 427 37.15 -23.22 8.24
CA THR A 427 38.04 -23.74 7.20
C THR A 427 37.94 -22.87 5.96
N GLN A 428 39.07 -22.39 5.49
CA GLN A 428 39.15 -21.58 4.25
C GLN A 428 39.00 -22.49 3.03
N LEU A 429 38.14 -22.06 2.10
CA LEU A 429 37.87 -22.72 0.85
C LEU A 429 38.22 -21.81 -0.31
N PRO A 430 38.48 -22.37 -1.53
CA PRO A 430 38.68 -21.52 -2.71
C PRO A 430 37.44 -20.70 -3.04
N PRO A 431 37.58 -19.55 -3.72
CA PRO A 431 36.46 -18.78 -4.20
C PRO A 431 35.63 -19.57 -5.22
N VAL A 432 34.47 -19.05 -5.59
CA VAL A 432 33.57 -19.69 -6.56
C VAL A 432 34.20 -19.81 -7.94
N SER A 433 34.99 -18.81 -8.29
CA SER A 433 35.76 -18.77 -9.56
C SER A 433 37.15 -18.20 -9.35
N GLY A 434 38.03 -18.33 -10.38
CA GLY A 434 39.36 -17.69 -10.35
C GLY A 434 39.33 -16.15 -10.25
N TYR A 435 38.18 -15.54 -10.42
CA TYR A 435 37.96 -14.09 -10.29
C TYR A 435 37.31 -13.68 -8.97
N GLY A 436 37.06 -14.60 -8.04
CA GLY A 436 36.42 -14.38 -6.75
C GLY A 436 34.98 -14.88 -6.70
N GLY A 437 34.29 -14.47 -5.64
CA GLY A 437 32.90 -14.80 -5.30
C GLY A 437 32.81 -15.81 -4.16
N GLU A 438 31.90 -15.56 -3.22
CA GLU A 438 31.64 -16.44 -2.07
C GLU A 438 30.20 -16.97 -2.06
N GLN A 439 29.28 -16.35 -2.79
CA GLN A 439 27.87 -16.73 -2.84
C GLN A 439 27.46 -17.52 -4.06
N GLY A 440 27.81 -17.06 -5.24
CA GLY A 440 27.32 -17.57 -6.50
C GLY A 440 28.29 -18.45 -7.25
N ASN A 441 28.00 -18.79 -8.50
CA ASN A 441 28.92 -19.50 -9.42
C ASN A 441 29.89 -18.55 -10.12
N HIS A 442 29.74 -17.26 -9.92
CA HIS A 442 30.57 -16.19 -10.47
C HIS A 442 30.61 -15.00 -9.53
N PRO A 443 31.70 -14.23 -9.53
CA PRO A 443 31.75 -12.99 -8.78
C PRO A 443 30.84 -11.95 -9.42
N THR A 444 30.43 -10.94 -8.66
CA THR A 444 29.59 -9.84 -9.13
C THR A 444 30.07 -8.51 -8.53
N ASP A 445 30.08 -7.46 -9.34
CA ASP A 445 30.22 -6.05 -8.96
C ASP A 445 29.16 -5.24 -9.71
N GLY A 446 27.91 -5.60 -9.44
CA GLY A 446 26.75 -5.13 -10.18
C GLY A 446 26.43 -3.65 -9.94
N LYS A 447 26.16 -2.92 -11.03
CA LYS A 447 25.64 -1.53 -11.03
C LYS A 447 24.48 -1.42 -12.02
N ASN A 448 23.35 -2.01 -11.65
CA ASN A 448 22.16 -2.05 -12.50
C ASN A 448 21.39 -0.74 -12.39
N ARG A 449 21.30 0.01 -13.48
CA ARG A 449 20.54 1.25 -13.54
C ARG A 449 19.09 0.95 -13.88
N SER A 450 18.17 1.44 -13.05
CA SER A 450 16.73 1.42 -13.31
C SER A 450 16.22 2.85 -13.52
N GLN A 451 15.31 2.98 -14.47
CA GLN A 451 14.56 4.19 -14.77
C GLN A 451 13.09 3.78 -14.92
N ASP A 452 12.23 4.38 -14.09
CA ASP A 452 10.80 4.06 -14.10
C ASP A 452 10.01 5.36 -14.23
N PHE A 453 9.06 5.39 -15.16
CA PHE A 453 8.09 6.45 -15.29
C PHE A 453 6.70 5.89 -15.00
N ILE A 454 5.95 6.58 -14.15
CA ILE A 454 4.60 6.20 -13.73
C ILE A 454 3.68 7.38 -13.98
N ALA A 455 2.52 7.13 -14.57
CA ALA A 455 1.45 8.11 -14.65
C ALA A 455 0.10 7.45 -14.33
N LYS A 456 -0.71 8.07 -13.49
CA LYS A 456 -2.03 7.60 -13.13
C LYS A 456 -3.02 8.75 -13.21
N LEU A 457 -4.00 8.63 -14.07
CA LEU A 457 -5.10 9.57 -14.24
C LEU A 457 -6.39 8.93 -13.74
N ASN A 458 -7.07 9.59 -12.82
CA ASN A 458 -8.43 9.26 -12.41
C ASN A 458 -9.37 10.42 -12.80
N MET A 459 -10.50 10.07 -13.42
CA MET A 459 -11.59 11.00 -13.67
C MET A 459 -12.88 10.38 -13.16
N GLY A 460 -13.55 11.04 -12.22
CA GLY A 460 -14.81 10.63 -11.65
C GLY A 460 -15.91 11.60 -12.09
N TYR A 461 -17.02 11.09 -12.62
CA TYR A 461 -18.16 11.91 -12.98
C TYR A 461 -19.42 11.46 -12.24
N THR A 462 -19.94 12.34 -11.39
CA THR A 462 -21.19 12.13 -10.65
C THR A 462 -22.36 12.51 -11.56
N LEU A 463 -23.01 11.51 -12.17
CA LEU A 463 -24.16 11.72 -13.05
C LEU A 463 -25.42 12.10 -12.26
N SER A 464 -25.62 11.50 -11.10
CA SER A 464 -26.76 11.73 -10.23
C SER A 464 -26.46 11.23 -8.80
N GLU A 465 -27.38 11.41 -7.87
CA GLU A 465 -27.26 10.82 -6.52
C GLU A 465 -27.12 9.28 -6.50
N HIS A 466 -27.49 8.63 -7.59
CA HIS A 466 -27.53 7.17 -7.71
C HIS A 466 -26.41 6.61 -8.55
N HIS A 467 -25.82 7.37 -9.46
CA HIS A 467 -24.91 6.92 -10.48
C HIS A 467 -23.65 7.78 -10.53
N ALA A 468 -22.48 7.14 -10.44
CA ALA A 468 -21.20 7.76 -10.75
C ALA A 468 -20.42 6.88 -11.74
N LEU A 469 -19.75 7.54 -12.69
CA LEU A 469 -18.85 6.91 -13.67
C LEU A 469 -17.42 7.30 -13.36
N ASN A 470 -16.51 6.35 -13.51
CA ASN A 470 -15.11 6.61 -13.23
C ASN A 470 -14.24 6.04 -14.36
N LEU A 471 -13.24 6.80 -14.78
CA LEU A 471 -12.20 6.39 -15.71
C LEU A 471 -10.86 6.44 -14.99
N ASN A 472 -10.11 5.34 -15.07
CA ASN A 472 -8.73 5.26 -14.62
C ASN A 472 -7.83 4.92 -15.79
N VAL A 473 -6.73 5.63 -15.94
CA VAL A 473 -5.64 5.30 -16.87
C VAL A 473 -4.35 5.24 -16.09
N TYR A 474 -3.71 4.09 -16.13
CA TYR A 474 -2.44 3.86 -15.44
C TYR A 474 -1.39 3.41 -16.45
N GLU A 475 -0.28 4.12 -16.49
CA GLU A 475 0.88 3.86 -17.35
C GLU A 475 2.12 3.65 -16.50
N ASN A 476 2.88 2.62 -16.83
CA ASN A 476 4.19 2.37 -16.22
C ASN A 476 5.20 1.93 -17.28
N TYR A 477 6.26 2.71 -17.43
CA TYR A 477 7.40 2.39 -18.27
C TYR A 477 8.62 2.14 -17.41
N THR A 478 9.27 0.99 -17.56
CA THR A 478 10.50 0.58 -16.88
C THR A 478 11.61 0.35 -17.89
N ARG A 479 12.78 0.90 -17.65
CA ARG A 479 14.03 0.60 -18.36
C ARG A 479 15.07 0.11 -17.38
N LEU A 480 15.61 -1.07 -17.62
CA LEU A 480 16.70 -1.67 -16.86
C LEU A 480 17.95 -1.74 -17.76
N ALA A 481 19.07 -1.21 -17.28
CA ALA A 481 20.37 -1.30 -17.92
C ALA A 481 21.38 -1.92 -16.94
N PRO A 482 21.53 -3.27 -16.95
CA PRO A 482 22.51 -3.98 -16.13
C PRO A 482 23.94 -3.59 -16.54
N LYS A 483 24.84 -3.61 -15.56
CA LYS A 483 26.27 -3.47 -15.80
C LYS A 483 27.04 -4.23 -14.73
N ASP A 484 27.73 -5.28 -15.16
CA ASP A 484 28.63 -6.04 -14.31
C ASP A 484 29.79 -6.58 -15.15
N THR A 485 30.86 -5.83 -15.21
CA THR A 485 32.04 -6.17 -16.03
C THR A 485 32.86 -7.30 -15.42
N LEU A 486 32.75 -7.52 -14.10
CA LEU A 486 33.44 -8.62 -13.43
C LEU A 486 32.77 -9.95 -13.74
N MET A 487 31.44 -10.00 -13.68
CA MET A 487 30.66 -11.15 -14.09
C MET A 487 30.89 -11.50 -15.55
N ASP A 488 30.81 -10.52 -16.46
CA ASP A 488 31.06 -10.76 -17.90
C ASP A 488 32.45 -11.35 -18.15
N ARG A 489 33.47 -10.87 -17.43
CA ARG A 489 34.85 -11.39 -17.52
C ARG A 489 34.98 -12.81 -16.99
N ALA A 490 34.38 -13.07 -15.81
CA ALA A 490 34.45 -14.37 -15.17
C ALA A 490 33.73 -15.47 -15.95
N LEU A 491 32.63 -15.13 -16.60
CA LEU A 491 31.87 -16.05 -17.45
C LEU A 491 32.42 -16.15 -18.89
N ASN A 492 33.29 -15.22 -19.28
CA ASN A 492 33.68 -15.03 -20.69
C ASN A 492 32.45 -14.91 -21.61
N TYR A 493 31.46 -14.15 -21.16
CA TYR A 493 30.14 -14.07 -21.76
C TYR A 493 29.49 -12.71 -21.47
N HIS A 494 28.93 -12.08 -22.50
CA HIS A 494 28.24 -10.80 -22.29
C HIS A 494 26.80 -11.03 -21.78
N ALA A 495 26.65 -11.01 -20.46
CA ALA A 495 25.39 -11.32 -19.78
C ALA A 495 24.47 -10.10 -19.61
N ASN A 496 25.03 -8.89 -19.75
CA ASN A 496 24.35 -7.63 -19.43
C ASN A 496 23.83 -6.96 -20.70
N PHE A 497 22.52 -6.75 -20.80
CA PHE A 497 21.89 -6.07 -21.92
C PHE A 497 20.71 -5.21 -21.44
N PRO A 498 20.53 -4.01 -22.02
CA PRO A 498 19.39 -3.16 -21.70
C PRO A 498 18.08 -3.81 -22.11
N SER A 499 17.08 -3.69 -21.23
CA SER A 499 15.73 -4.19 -21.43
C SER A 499 14.72 -3.13 -21.03
N ASN A 500 13.52 -3.17 -21.61
CA ASN A 500 12.45 -2.27 -21.24
C ASN A 500 11.09 -2.96 -21.26
N MET A 501 10.16 -2.39 -20.52
CA MET A 501 8.78 -2.82 -20.44
C MET A 501 7.86 -1.61 -20.36
N ASN A 502 6.76 -1.67 -21.06
CA ASN A 502 5.65 -0.73 -20.94
C ASN A 502 4.38 -1.46 -20.54
N ASN A 503 3.61 -0.89 -19.62
CA ASN A 503 2.36 -1.45 -19.12
C ASN A 503 1.30 -0.33 -18.97
N LEU A 504 0.27 -0.39 -19.83
CA LEU A 504 -0.87 0.50 -19.82
C LEU A 504 -2.10 -0.26 -19.32
N THR A 505 -2.79 0.28 -18.32
CA THR A 505 -4.08 -0.22 -17.84
C THR A 505 -5.13 0.86 -17.98
N VAL A 506 -6.27 0.55 -18.61
CA VAL A 506 -7.42 1.42 -18.69
C VAL A 506 -8.58 0.77 -17.96
N GLY A 507 -9.11 1.43 -16.94
CA GLY A 507 -10.24 0.98 -16.13
C GLY A 507 -11.44 1.89 -16.28
N PHE A 508 -12.62 1.31 -16.42
CA PHE A 508 -13.90 2.01 -16.37
C PHE A 508 -14.75 1.43 -15.25
N SER A 509 -15.29 2.27 -14.36
CA SER A 509 -16.14 1.82 -13.25
C SER A 509 -17.46 2.58 -13.23
N HIS A 510 -18.53 1.85 -12.86
CA HIS A 510 -19.84 2.38 -12.57
C HIS A 510 -20.20 2.10 -11.12
N ASP A 511 -20.43 3.15 -10.36
CA ASP A 511 -20.89 3.07 -8.98
C ASP A 511 -22.38 3.37 -8.90
N LEU A 512 -23.16 2.43 -8.34
CA LEU A 512 -24.61 2.53 -8.16
C LEU A 512 -24.96 2.56 -6.68
N THR A 513 -25.79 3.51 -6.27
CA THR A 513 -26.30 3.64 -4.91
C THR A 513 -27.83 3.75 -4.93
N LEU A 514 -28.54 2.79 -4.32
CA LEU A 514 -30.01 2.73 -4.29
C LEU A 514 -30.55 2.63 -2.86
N PHE A 515 -31.87 2.85 -2.73
CA PHE A 515 -32.62 2.72 -1.46
C PHE A 515 -32.03 3.55 -0.31
N GLY A 516 -31.67 4.81 -0.60
CA GLY A 516 -31.05 5.70 0.39
C GLY A 516 -29.70 5.20 0.91
N GLY A 517 -28.90 4.54 0.06
CA GLY A 517 -27.60 3.99 0.40
C GLY A 517 -27.62 2.64 1.11
N ARG A 518 -28.77 1.95 1.17
CA ARG A 518 -28.84 0.56 1.65
C ARG A 518 -28.18 -0.41 0.67
N PHE A 519 -28.36 -0.21 -0.61
CA PHE A 519 -27.71 -0.99 -1.66
C PHE A 519 -26.61 -0.17 -2.31
N GLN A 520 -25.44 -0.74 -2.47
CA GLN A 520 -24.36 -0.21 -3.29
C GLN A 520 -23.79 -1.30 -4.16
N ASN A 521 -23.46 -0.94 -5.41
CA ASN A 521 -22.77 -1.80 -6.35
C ASN A 521 -21.64 -1.00 -7.00
N ALA A 522 -20.50 -1.64 -7.24
CA ALA A 522 -19.36 -1.11 -7.95
C ALA A 522 -18.92 -2.13 -9.00
N LEU A 523 -19.27 -1.86 -10.25
CA LEU A 523 -18.85 -2.65 -11.41
C LEU A 523 -17.63 -2.00 -12.05
N THR A 524 -16.56 -2.74 -12.29
CA THR A 524 -15.35 -2.26 -12.92
C THR A 524 -14.93 -3.16 -14.08
N LEU A 525 -14.62 -2.55 -15.22
CA LEU A 525 -14.04 -3.19 -16.40
C LEU A 525 -12.61 -2.68 -16.58
N LYS A 526 -11.66 -3.56 -16.91
CA LYS A 526 -10.26 -3.19 -17.12
C LYS A 526 -9.74 -3.79 -18.41
N ALA A 527 -8.96 -2.99 -19.13
CA ALA A 527 -8.17 -3.43 -20.29
C ALA A 527 -6.69 -3.22 -19.96
N PHE A 528 -5.89 -4.25 -20.21
CA PHE A 528 -4.46 -4.29 -19.94
C PHE A 528 -3.71 -4.43 -21.26
N PHE A 529 -2.72 -3.57 -21.47
CA PHE A 529 -1.82 -3.60 -22.62
C PHE A 529 -0.40 -3.58 -22.13
N TYR A 530 0.41 -4.52 -22.56
CA TYR A 530 1.83 -4.47 -22.22
C TYR A 530 2.71 -4.82 -23.40
N SER A 531 3.90 -4.24 -23.40
CA SER A 531 4.98 -4.60 -24.31
C SER A 531 6.30 -4.69 -23.57
N SER A 532 7.16 -5.61 -24.00
CA SER A 532 8.52 -5.74 -23.46
C SER A 532 9.51 -6.04 -24.55
N HIS A 533 10.70 -5.44 -24.40
CA HIS A 533 11.87 -5.76 -25.20
C HIS A 533 12.96 -6.25 -24.26
N SER A 534 13.38 -7.50 -24.44
CA SER A 534 14.38 -8.17 -23.63
C SER A 534 15.15 -9.17 -24.44
N ARG A 535 15.93 -10.00 -23.79
CA ARG A 535 16.58 -11.15 -24.42
C ARG A 535 16.20 -12.43 -23.70
N ALA A 536 15.91 -13.49 -24.46
CA ALA A 536 15.76 -14.84 -23.92
C ALA A 536 17.15 -15.47 -23.82
N ILE A 537 17.39 -16.19 -22.74
CA ILE A 537 18.60 -16.97 -22.50
C ILE A 537 18.17 -18.38 -22.17
N GLU A 538 18.54 -19.36 -22.99
CA GLU A 538 18.20 -20.74 -22.72
C GLU A 538 19.04 -21.29 -21.57
N VAL A 539 20.37 -21.23 -21.69
CA VAL A 539 21.31 -21.60 -20.65
C VAL A 539 22.25 -20.43 -20.37
N PHE A 540 22.20 -19.90 -19.16
CA PHE A 540 23.01 -18.75 -18.76
C PHE A 540 24.52 -19.06 -18.84
N GLY A 541 25.30 -18.14 -19.43
CA GLY A 541 26.73 -18.29 -19.63
C GLY A 541 27.16 -19.23 -20.75
N VAL A 542 26.21 -19.82 -21.47
CA VAL A 542 26.48 -20.77 -22.56
C VAL A 542 25.77 -20.41 -23.87
N SER A 543 24.45 -20.14 -23.78
CA SER A 543 23.62 -19.79 -24.96
C SER A 543 23.68 -18.29 -25.23
N ASP A 544 23.81 -17.91 -26.49
CA ASP A 544 23.73 -16.50 -26.89
C ASP A 544 22.35 -15.94 -26.60
N PRO A 545 22.28 -14.69 -26.01
CA PRO A 545 21.01 -14.06 -25.71
C PRO A 545 20.26 -13.64 -26.97
N GLU A 546 19.08 -14.21 -27.19
CA GLU A 546 18.23 -13.89 -28.36
C GLU A 546 17.30 -12.73 -28.06
N PRO A 547 17.22 -11.72 -28.95
CA PRO A 547 16.28 -10.60 -28.74
C PRO A 547 14.83 -11.08 -28.87
N VAL A 548 14.02 -10.74 -27.88
CA VAL A 548 12.58 -11.06 -27.83
C VAL A 548 11.78 -9.80 -27.58
N SER A 549 10.76 -9.58 -28.41
CA SER A 549 9.78 -8.50 -28.25
C SER A 549 8.39 -9.12 -28.12
N VAL A 550 7.67 -8.72 -27.09
CA VAL A 550 6.32 -9.20 -26.81
C VAL A 550 5.39 -8.01 -26.68
N ALA A 551 4.21 -8.08 -27.30
CA ALA A 551 3.12 -7.13 -27.08
C ALA A 551 1.81 -7.90 -26.99
N LYS A 552 1.04 -7.69 -25.91
CA LYS A 552 -0.23 -8.40 -25.66
C LYS A 552 -1.23 -7.51 -24.97
N SER A 553 -2.51 -7.87 -25.11
CA SER A 553 -3.63 -7.23 -24.42
C SER A 553 -4.54 -8.25 -23.75
N TYR A 554 -5.15 -7.85 -22.65
CA TYR A 554 -6.06 -8.67 -21.85
C TYR A 554 -7.19 -7.82 -21.28
N MET A 555 -8.27 -8.48 -20.88
CA MET A 555 -9.41 -7.83 -20.21
C MET A 555 -9.68 -8.52 -18.89
N GLY A 556 -10.14 -7.74 -17.93
CA GLY A 556 -10.60 -8.18 -16.64
C GLY A 556 -11.85 -7.41 -16.20
N PHE A 557 -12.59 -7.95 -15.25
CA PHE A 557 -13.71 -7.27 -14.65
C PHE A 557 -13.87 -7.66 -13.19
N SER A 558 -14.52 -6.79 -12.41
CA SER A 558 -14.89 -7.05 -11.03
C SER A 558 -16.22 -6.37 -10.72
N ASP A 559 -17.01 -7.03 -9.90
CA ASP A 559 -18.28 -6.53 -9.40
C ASP A 559 -18.36 -6.75 -7.89
N ALA A 560 -18.65 -5.68 -7.16
CA ALA A 560 -18.79 -5.71 -5.71
C ALA A 560 -20.11 -5.10 -5.30
N MET A 561 -20.87 -5.76 -4.43
CA MET A 561 -22.15 -5.29 -3.95
C MET A 561 -22.27 -5.38 -2.43
N ARG A 562 -23.02 -4.48 -1.87
CA ARG A 562 -23.36 -4.44 -0.45
C ARG A 562 -24.84 -4.15 -0.27
N TYR A 563 -25.46 -4.89 0.64
CA TYR A 563 -26.83 -4.61 1.07
C TYR A 563 -26.91 -4.48 2.60
N LYS A 564 -27.45 -3.36 3.10
CA LYS A 564 -27.71 -3.11 4.53
C LYS A 564 -29.12 -3.56 4.89
N PHE A 565 -29.22 -4.68 5.60
CA PHE A 565 -30.51 -5.14 6.16
C PHE A 565 -31.00 -4.22 7.27
N THR A 566 -30.08 -3.84 8.14
CA THR A 566 -30.30 -2.89 9.24
C THR A 566 -29.16 -1.88 9.29
N PRO A 567 -29.22 -0.81 10.10
CA PRO A 567 -28.08 0.09 10.33
C PRO A 567 -26.82 -0.62 10.85
N TYR A 568 -26.96 -1.82 11.40
CA TYR A 568 -25.91 -2.57 12.07
C TYR A 568 -25.44 -3.81 11.32
N LEU A 569 -26.26 -4.35 10.41
CA LEU A 569 -26.00 -5.62 9.72
C LEU A 569 -26.02 -5.42 8.22
N MET A 570 -24.93 -5.80 7.56
CA MET A 570 -24.80 -5.72 6.12
C MET A 570 -24.18 -7.00 5.54
N LEU A 571 -24.65 -7.36 4.35
CA LEU A 571 -24.09 -8.40 3.49
C LEU A 571 -23.24 -7.73 2.42
N LYS A 572 -22.07 -8.29 2.17
CA LYS A 572 -21.18 -7.95 1.07
C LYS A 572 -21.01 -9.16 0.19
N ALA A 573 -21.10 -8.99 -1.11
CA ALA A 573 -20.80 -10.04 -2.07
C ALA A 573 -19.93 -9.46 -3.17
N SER A 574 -19.01 -10.24 -3.69
CA SER A 574 -18.20 -9.79 -4.82
C SER A 574 -17.78 -10.93 -5.72
N PHE A 575 -17.60 -10.62 -6.99
CA PHE A 575 -17.08 -11.52 -8.02
C PHE A 575 -16.04 -10.79 -8.85
N ASN A 576 -14.98 -11.47 -9.23
CA ASN A 576 -13.95 -10.89 -10.10
C ASN A 576 -13.36 -11.93 -11.07
N SER A 577 -12.99 -11.45 -12.24
CA SER A 577 -12.11 -12.13 -13.19
C SER A 577 -11.04 -11.15 -13.62
N GLU A 578 -9.92 -11.18 -12.93
CA GLU A 578 -8.84 -10.21 -13.08
C GLU A 578 -7.59 -10.85 -13.67
N VAL A 579 -6.78 -10.03 -14.34
CA VAL A 579 -5.52 -10.44 -14.97
C VAL A 579 -4.38 -9.68 -14.31
N ARG A 580 -3.28 -10.37 -14.01
CA ARG A 580 -2.02 -9.77 -13.56
C ARG A 580 -0.98 -9.85 -14.68
N ILE A 581 -0.60 -8.71 -15.19
CA ILE A 581 0.54 -8.61 -16.08
C ILE A 581 1.81 -8.93 -15.28
N PRO A 582 2.72 -9.77 -15.81
CA PRO A 582 4.02 -10.00 -15.18
C PRO A 582 4.78 -8.69 -14.98
N THR A 583 5.51 -8.56 -13.88
CA THR A 583 6.32 -7.37 -13.58
C THR A 583 7.55 -7.28 -14.46
N SER A 584 8.21 -6.12 -14.47
CA SER A 584 9.48 -5.94 -15.18
C SER A 584 10.54 -6.95 -14.73
N GLU A 585 10.67 -7.20 -13.42
CA GLU A 585 11.61 -8.20 -12.90
C GLU A 585 11.31 -9.61 -13.41
N GLU A 586 10.04 -9.99 -13.57
CA GLU A 586 9.65 -11.30 -14.10
C GLU A 586 9.94 -11.44 -15.59
N LEU A 587 9.72 -10.38 -16.40
CA LEU A 587 9.90 -10.43 -17.84
C LEU A 587 11.35 -10.14 -18.27
N ILE A 588 12.00 -9.18 -17.63
CA ILE A 588 13.33 -8.69 -18.07
C ILE A 588 14.45 -8.99 -17.06
N GLY A 589 14.11 -9.64 -15.92
CA GLY A 589 15.09 -10.03 -14.90
C GLY A 589 15.57 -8.86 -14.04
N ASN A 590 16.60 -9.09 -13.21
CA ASN A 590 17.20 -8.08 -12.33
C ASN A 590 18.66 -7.74 -12.67
N GLY A 591 19.23 -8.39 -13.70
CA GLY A 591 20.59 -8.12 -14.17
C GLY A 591 21.70 -8.84 -13.43
N TYR A 592 21.41 -9.70 -12.44
CA TYR A 592 22.47 -10.48 -11.76
C TYR A 592 22.07 -11.90 -11.34
N SER A 593 20.90 -12.12 -10.77
CA SER A 593 20.49 -13.44 -10.25
C SER A 593 19.14 -13.92 -10.77
N ILE A 594 18.34 -13.04 -11.33
CA ILE A 594 17.04 -13.37 -11.94
C ILE A 594 17.15 -13.19 -13.44
N LEU A 595 17.02 -14.29 -14.14
CA LEU A 595 17.08 -14.34 -15.62
C LEU A 595 15.78 -13.82 -16.22
N PRO A 596 15.83 -13.18 -17.39
CA PRO A 596 14.65 -12.79 -18.13
C PRO A 596 13.74 -13.98 -18.46
N SER A 597 12.43 -13.75 -18.39
CA SER A 597 11.40 -14.71 -18.82
C SER A 597 10.36 -14.00 -19.70
N PRO A 598 10.75 -13.56 -20.90
CA PRO A 598 9.93 -12.66 -21.72
C PRO A 598 8.65 -13.30 -22.28
N THR A 599 8.56 -14.63 -22.26
CA THR A 599 7.41 -15.40 -22.79
C THR A 599 6.38 -15.76 -21.73
N LEU A 600 6.53 -15.31 -20.47
CA LEU A 600 5.57 -15.57 -19.41
C LEU A 600 4.15 -15.18 -19.81
N LYS A 601 3.22 -16.08 -19.49
CA LYS A 601 1.79 -15.80 -19.59
C LYS A 601 1.33 -15.02 -18.36
N PRO A 602 0.48 -14.01 -18.52
CA PRO A 602 -0.19 -13.36 -17.39
C PRO A 602 -1.02 -14.35 -16.56
N GLU A 603 -1.00 -14.16 -15.26
CA GLU A 603 -1.88 -14.89 -14.35
C GLU A 603 -3.30 -14.35 -14.45
N ARG A 604 -4.28 -15.23 -14.32
CA ARG A 604 -5.69 -14.87 -14.23
C ARG A 604 -6.31 -15.48 -12.97
N THR A 605 -7.04 -14.67 -12.19
CA THR A 605 -7.85 -15.16 -11.10
C THR A 605 -9.34 -15.00 -11.42
N THR A 606 -10.14 -16.01 -11.04
CA THR A 606 -11.59 -15.91 -10.94
C THR A 606 -11.96 -16.17 -9.49
N GLY A 607 -12.63 -15.21 -8.85
CA GLY A 607 -12.87 -15.25 -7.43
C GLY A 607 -14.26 -14.77 -7.02
N THR A 608 -14.74 -15.31 -5.90
CA THR A 608 -15.98 -14.91 -5.25
C THR A 608 -15.76 -14.70 -3.76
N ASN A 609 -16.45 -13.73 -3.19
CA ASN A 609 -16.46 -13.47 -1.75
C ASN A 609 -17.89 -13.25 -1.27
N LEU A 610 -18.17 -13.72 -0.06
CA LEU A 610 -19.41 -13.45 0.65
C LEU A 610 -19.07 -13.11 2.10
N GLY A 611 -19.43 -11.91 2.54
CA GLY A 611 -19.12 -11.37 3.86
C GLY A 611 -20.37 -10.88 4.58
N LEU A 612 -20.44 -11.14 5.88
CA LEU A 612 -21.48 -10.62 6.76
C LEU A 612 -20.79 -9.74 7.80
N LEU A 613 -21.07 -8.44 7.80
CA LEU A 613 -20.54 -7.47 8.76
C LEU A 613 -21.64 -7.00 9.71
N TYR A 614 -21.43 -7.28 10.99
CA TYR A 614 -22.20 -6.69 12.09
C TYR A 614 -21.36 -5.59 12.75
N ARG A 615 -21.93 -4.38 12.88
CA ARG A 615 -21.30 -3.27 13.57
C ARG A 615 -22.33 -2.46 14.32
N ARG A 616 -22.20 -2.38 15.63
CA ARG A 616 -23.03 -1.56 16.50
C ARG A 616 -22.16 -0.59 17.30
N GLN A 617 -22.63 0.63 17.41
CA GLN A 617 -22.06 1.63 18.30
C GLN A 617 -23.08 1.93 19.40
N SER A 618 -22.65 1.92 20.67
CA SER A 618 -23.49 2.31 21.80
C SER A 618 -23.61 3.83 21.86
N ASP A 619 -24.57 4.32 22.63
CA ASP A 619 -24.76 5.77 22.87
C ASP A 619 -23.56 6.38 23.62
N ALA A 620 -22.80 5.57 24.34
CA ALA A 620 -21.54 5.94 24.99
C ALA A 620 -20.32 5.89 24.06
N GLY A 621 -20.50 5.72 22.74
CA GLY A 621 -19.43 5.72 21.74
C GLY A 621 -18.68 4.39 21.56
N GLN A 622 -18.92 3.38 22.40
CA GLN A 622 -18.28 2.07 22.30
C GLN A 622 -18.71 1.33 21.03
N VAL A 623 -17.78 0.70 20.34
CA VAL A 623 -18.02 -0.01 19.08
C VAL A 623 -17.82 -1.50 19.29
N VAL A 624 -18.75 -2.31 18.81
CA VAL A 624 -18.62 -3.75 18.61
C VAL A 624 -18.75 -4.01 17.11
N GLU A 625 -17.74 -4.66 16.54
CA GLU A 625 -17.70 -5.01 15.12
C GLU A 625 -17.26 -6.45 14.98
N CYS A 626 -17.99 -7.24 14.17
CA CYS A 626 -17.64 -8.61 13.83
C CYS A 626 -17.95 -8.88 12.36
N GLU A 627 -16.97 -9.39 11.63
CA GLU A 627 -17.11 -9.75 10.21
C GLU A 627 -16.75 -11.22 10.01
N LEU A 628 -17.66 -11.96 9.39
CA LEU A 628 -17.44 -13.30 8.87
C LEU A 628 -17.37 -13.24 7.35
N ASN A 629 -16.33 -13.79 6.74
CA ASN A 629 -16.09 -13.69 5.30
C ASN A 629 -15.66 -15.05 4.75
N GLY A 630 -16.37 -15.57 3.74
CA GLY A 630 -16.02 -16.76 2.97
C GLY A 630 -15.50 -16.36 1.59
N PHE A 631 -14.54 -17.10 1.06
CA PHE A 631 -13.98 -16.83 -0.27
C PHE A 631 -13.63 -18.11 -1.02
N TYR A 632 -13.71 -18.03 -2.34
CA TYR A 632 -13.31 -19.07 -3.28
C TYR A 632 -12.62 -18.43 -4.48
N ASN A 633 -11.37 -18.82 -4.78
CA ASN A 633 -10.60 -18.28 -5.91
C ASN A 633 -9.96 -19.42 -6.69
N VAL A 634 -9.93 -19.26 -8.01
CA VAL A 634 -9.15 -20.11 -8.94
C VAL A 634 -8.14 -19.23 -9.65
N LEU A 635 -6.87 -19.55 -9.50
CA LEU A 635 -5.76 -18.87 -10.15
C LEU A 635 -5.26 -19.77 -11.29
N HIS A 636 -5.22 -19.22 -12.50
CA HIS A 636 -4.69 -19.87 -13.70
C HIS A 636 -3.32 -19.30 -14.05
N ASP A 637 -2.48 -20.13 -14.66
CA ASP A 637 -1.12 -19.77 -15.14
C ASP A 637 -0.24 -19.15 -14.04
N MET A 638 -0.39 -19.62 -12.80
CA MET A 638 0.37 -19.14 -11.66
C MET A 638 1.87 -19.05 -11.99
N VAL A 639 2.47 -17.87 -11.79
CA VAL A 639 3.90 -17.64 -11.98
C VAL A 639 4.64 -17.99 -10.70
N ARG A 640 5.63 -18.87 -10.79
CA ARG A 640 6.51 -19.24 -9.68
C ARG A 640 7.95 -18.85 -9.96
N PHE A 641 8.63 -18.44 -8.90
CA PHE A 641 10.07 -18.30 -8.85
C PHE A 641 10.68 -19.70 -8.74
N THR A 642 11.50 -20.09 -9.71
CA THR A 642 12.13 -21.42 -9.77
C THR A 642 13.63 -21.28 -9.91
N PRO A 643 14.43 -22.07 -9.15
CA PRO A 643 15.86 -22.16 -9.40
C PRO A 643 16.11 -22.54 -10.86
N ASP A 644 17.20 -22.02 -11.43
CA ASP A 644 17.71 -22.44 -12.73
C ASP A 644 18.68 -23.63 -12.58
N ILE A 645 19.22 -24.12 -13.68
CA ILE A 645 20.27 -25.15 -13.69
C ILE A 645 21.49 -24.68 -12.89
N ILE A 646 21.77 -23.37 -12.94
CA ILE A 646 22.82 -22.74 -12.13
C ILE A 646 22.25 -22.40 -10.75
N PRO A 647 22.77 -22.95 -9.66
CA PRO A 647 22.14 -22.90 -8.32
C PRO A 647 21.86 -21.51 -7.76
N THR A 648 22.62 -20.48 -8.19
CA THR A 648 22.45 -19.11 -7.72
C THR A 648 21.61 -18.25 -8.65
N MET A 649 21.20 -18.82 -9.79
CA MET A 649 20.33 -18.18 -10.74
C MET A 649 18.92 -18.73 -10.61
N ALA A 650 17.95 -17.88 -10.90
CA ALA A 650 16.55 -18.26 -10.89
C ALA A 650 15.80 -17.57 -12.03
N ARG A 651 14.66 -18.11 -12.38
CA ARG A 651 13.73 -17.48 -13.31
C ARG A 651 12.29 -17.70 -12.89
N TYR A 652 11.44 -16.89 -13.42
CA TYR A 652 10.00 -17.05 -13.26
C TYR A 652 9.45 -17.96 -14.36
N ARG A 653 8.57 -18.90 -13.99
CA ARG A 653 7.90 -19.82 -14.93
C ARG A 653 6.42 -19.93 -14.57
N ASN A 654 5.56 -20.14 -15.57
CA ASN A 654 4.18 -20.49 -15.32
C ASN A 654 4.12 -21.90 -14.73
N PHE A 655 3.63 -22.00 -13.51
CA PHE A 655 3.49 -23.28 -12.79
C PHE A 655 2.18 -23.99 -13.17
N GLY A 656 1.07 -23.25 -13.26
CA GLY A 656 -0.24 -23.78 -13.61
C GLY A 656 -1.36 -23.30 -12.67
N ASN A 657 -2.37 -24.16 -12.41
CA ASN A 657 -3.61 -23.75 -11.78
C ASN A 657 -3.67 -24.08 -10.28
N VAL A 658 -4.18 -23.15 -9.50
CA VAL A 658 -4.34 -23.27 -8.04
C VAL A 658 -5.75 -22.87 -7.64
N ARG A 659 -6.38 -23.65 -6.77
CA ARG A 659 -7.66 -23.31 -6.13
C ARG A 659 -7.40 -22.90 -4.68
N THR A 660 -8.04 -21.82 -4.25
CA THR A 660 -8.04 -21.37 -2.86
C THR A 660 -9.48 -21.32 -2.34
N VAL A 661 -9.74 -21.89 -1.17
CA VAL A 661 -11.00 -21.73 -0.42
C VAL A 661 -10.68 -21.37 1.01
N GLY A 662 -11.48 -20.52 1.65
CA GLY A 662 -11.24 -20.18 3.05
C GLY A 662 -12.34 -19.38 3.71
N VAL A 663 -12.17 -19.23 5.02
CA VAL A 663 -13.07 -18.48 5.91
C VAL A 663 -12.23 -17.60 6.83
N GLU A 664 -12.67 -16.38 7.02
CA GLU A 664 -12.05 -15.35 7.87
C GLU A 664 -13.09 -14.86 8.90
N LEU A 665 -12.67 -14.73 10.15
CA LEU A 665 -13.43 -14.11 11.22
C LEU A 665 -12.62 -12.97 11.82
N ASP A 666 -13.19 -11.77 11.91
CA ASP A 666 -12.55 -10.56 12.50
C ASP A 666 -13.53 -9.89 13.46
N CYS A 667 -13.24 -9.94 14.76
CA CYS A 667 -14.08 -9.35 15.81
C CYS A 667 -13.27 -8.31 16.60
N LYS A 668 -13.88 -7.16 16.87
CA LYS A 668 -13.30 -6.03 17.60
C LYS A 668 -14.35 -5.46 18.53
N ALA A 669 -13.97 -5.13 19.75
CA ALA A 669 -14.92 -4.58 20.72
C ALA A 669 -14.26 -3.57 21.69
N ASP A 670 -14.85 -2.42 21.84
CA ASP A 670 -14.66 -1.55 23.01
C ASP A 670 -15.51 -2.11 24.17
N VAL A 671 -14.92 -2.99 24.99
CA VAL A 671 -15.65 -3.65 26.10
C VAL A 671 -15.96 -2.65 27.20
N GLN A 672 -15.04 -1.74 27.44
CA GLN A 672 -15.17 -0.61 28.34
C GLN A 672 -14.51 0.63 27.70
N PRO A 673 -14.82 1.85 28.14
CA PRO A 673 -14.13 3.04 27.62
C PRO A 673 -12.59 2.99 27.75
N TRP A 674 -12.08 2.18 28.65
CA TRP A 674 -10.64 1.99 28.91
C TRP A 674 -10.08 0.65 28.40
N ALA A 675 -10.92 -0.21 27.80
CA ALA A 675 -10.52 -1.56 27.37
C ALA A 675 -11.04 -1.90 25.96
N TYR A 676 -10.12 -2.17 25.06
CA TYR A 676 -10.38 -2.63 23.70
C TYR A 676 -9.81 -4.02 23.50
N LEU A 677 -10.58 -4.89 22.83
CA LEU A 677 -10.21 -6.24 22.48
C LEU A 677 -10.34 -6.45 20.98
N TYR A 678 -9.47 -7.27 20.42
CA TYR A 678 -9.68 -7.84 19.09
C TYR A 678 -9.30 -9.31 19.06
N ALA A 679 -9.99 -10.06 18.23
CA ALA A 679 -9.66 -11.45 17.90
C ALA A 679 -9.97 -11.72 16.44
N ASN A 680 -9.04 -12.36 15.74
CA ASN A 680 -9.28 -12.78 14.37
C ASN A 680 -8.69 -14.15 14.09
N GLY A 681 -9.27 -14.81 13.09
CA GLY A 681 -8.81 -16.13 12.64
C GLY A 681 -9.05 -16.30 11.16
N THR A 682 -8.15 -17.05 10.53
CA THR A 682 -8.22 -17.41 9.12
C THR A 682 -7.93 -18.88 8.95
N TRP A 683 -8.84 -19.56 8.28
CA TRP A 683 -8.61 -20.87 7.70
C TRP A 683 -8.65 -20.77 6.18
N GLN A 684 -7.67 -21.37 5.51
CA GLN A 684 -7.57 -21.37 4.06
C GLN A 684 -6.93 -22.66 3.55
N ASP A 685 -7.35 -23.11 2.38
CA ASP A 685 -6.82 -24.32 1.74
C ASP A 685 -6.51 -24.03 0.27
N LEU A 686 -5.21 -24.02 -0.04
CA LEU A 686 -4.68 -23.77 -1.39
C LEU A 686 -4.18 -25.07 -1.97
N ARG A 687 -4.69 -25.49 -3.14
CA ARG A 687 -4.31 -26.77 -3.77
C ARG A 687 -3.97 -26.62 -5.23
N ASP A 688 -2.97 -27.41 -5.68
CA ASP A 688 -2.68 -27.62 -7.11
C ASP A 688 -3.84 -28.39 -7.77
N THR A 689 -4.42 -27.84 -8.83
CA THR A 689 -5.56 -28.43 -9.51
C THR A 689 -5.19 -29.04 -10.89
N ARG A 690 -3.92 -29.07 -11.26
CA ARG A 690 -3.46 -29.68 -12.49
C ARG A 690 -3.45 -31.18 -12.37
N ARG A 691 -4.18 -31.87 -13.22
CA ARG A 691 -4.17 -33.35 -13.26
C ARG A 691 -2.93 -33.90 -13.97
N MET A 692 -2.46 -33.22 -15.01
CA MET A 692 -1.31 -33.63 -15.82
C MET A 692 -0.20 -32.57 -15.78
N LEU A 693 1.03 -32.97 -15.95
CA LEU A 693 2.16 -32.07 -16.13
C LEU A 693 2.06 -31.36 -17.48
N PRO A 694 2.49 -30.08 -17.60
CA PRO A 694 2.53 -29.38 -18.87
C PRO A 694 3.35 -30.16 -19.92
N ASP A 695 2.92 -30.11 -21.17
CA ASP A 695 3.61 -30.68 -22.34
C ASP A 695 3.89 -32.19 -22.26
N THR A 696 3.33 -32.87 -21.30
CA THR A 696 3.42 -34.33 -21.11
C THR A 696 2.03 -34.90 -20.81
N GLN A 697 1.81 -36.17 -21.13
CA GLN A 697 0.62 -36.92 -20.72
C GLN A 697 0.84 -37.67 -19.40
N VAL A 698 1.74 -37.17 -18.56
CA VAL A 698 2.08 -37.80 -17.28
C VAL A 698 1.24 -37.17 -16.15
N ASP A 699 0.68 -38.02 -15.30
CA ASP A 699 -0.05 -37.58 -14.12
C ASP A 699 0.82 -36.67 -13.23
N ASN A 700 0.22 -35.59 -12.77
CA ASN A 700 0.90 -34.65 -11.90
C ASN A 700 0.93 -35.19 -10.45
N PRO A 701 2.11 -35.49 -9.89
CA PRO A 701 2.21 -36.02 -8.52
C PRO A 701 1.79 -35.02 -7.46
N THR A 702 1.70 -33.71 -7.80
CA THR A 702 1.25 -32.67 -6.88
C THR A 702 -0.24 -32.38 -6.98
N TYR A 703 -0.97 -33.13 -7.85
CA TYR A 703 -2.41 -32.96 -7.99
C TYR A 703 -3.15 -33.07 -6.64
N ASN A 704 -4.01 -32.08 -6.36
CA ASN A 704 -4.75 -31.92 -5.13
C ASN A 704 -3.91 -31.83 -3.84
N LYS A 705 -2.60 -31.65 -3.94
CA LYS A 705 -1.73 -31.34 -2.80
C LYS A 705 -1.78 -29.86 -2.46
N ARG A 706 -1.59 -29.54 -1.17
CA ARG A 706 -1.47 -28.16 -0.72
C ARG A 706 -0.25 -27.47 -1.32
N ILE A 707 -0.43 -26.22 -1.70
CA ILE A 707 0.69 -25.38 -2.13
C ILE A 707 1.62 -25.15 -0.93
N PRO A 708 2.91 -25.45 -1.06
CA PRO A 708 3.88 -25.25 0.03
C PRO A 708 4.13 -23.77 0.34
N ASN A 709 4.68 -23.51 1.52
CA ASN A 709 4.98 -22.18 2.06
C ASN A 709 3.77 -21.28 2.27
N VAL A 710 2.57 -21.85 2.40
CA VAL A 710 1.34 -21.13 2.68
C VAL A 710 0.72 -21.63 3.98
N PRO A 711 0.68 -20.81 5.04
CA PRO A 711 -0.05 -21.15 6.27
C PRO A 711 -1.54 -21.33 5.97
N TYR A 712 -2.15 -22.39 6.52
CA TYR A 712 -3.55 -22.69 6.29
C TYR A 712 -4.46 -22.43 7.51
N LEU A 713 -3.90 -22.26 8.70
CA LEU A 713 -4.62 -21.90 9.92
C LEU A 713 -3.81 -20.90 10.72
N MET A 714 -4.36 -19.75 10.99
CA MET A 714 -3.73 -18.68 11.75
C MET A 714 -4.75 -17.87 12.53
N GLY A 715 -4.32 -17.23 13.62
CA GLY A 715 -5.19 -16.40 14.45
C GLY A 715 -4.39 -15.41 15.28
N ASN A 716 -5.02 -14.31 15.63
CA ASN A 716 -4.46 -13.28 16.46
C ASN A 716 -5.47 -12.83 17.51
N PHE A 717 -4.96 -12.45 18.65
CA PHE A 717 -5.73 -11.88 19.75
C PHE A 717 -4.96 -10.71 20.36
N GLY A 718 -5.64 -9.64 20.72
CA GLY A 718 -5.01 -8.52 21.40
C GLY A 718 -5.92 -7.79 22.36
N VAL A 719 -5.29 -7.17 23.36
CA VAL A 719 -5.92 -6.38 24.41
C VAL A 719 -5.20 -5.05 24.52
N GLU A 720 -5.95 -3.98 24.54
CA GLU A 720 -5.47 -2.64 24.87
C GLU A 720 -6.22 -2.13 26.09
N LEU A 721 -5.46 -1.76 27.12
CA LEU A 721 -5.97 -1.05 28.29
C LEU A 721 -5.41 0.37 28.27
N HIS A 722 -6.24 1.37 28.44
CA HIS A 722 -5.78 2.76 28.47
C HIS A 722 -6.44 3.54 29.58
N LYS A 723 -5.68 4.47 30.16
CA LYS A 723 -6.17 5.36 31.20
C LYS A 723 -5.54 6.74 31.08
N GLU A 724 -6.40 7.74 31.05
CA GLU A 724 -5.96 9.13 31.11
C GLU A 724 -5.57 9.53 32.55
N ASN A 725 -4.57 10.39 32.65
CA ASN A 725 -4.14 11.02 33.89
C ASN A 725 -3.79 10.02 35.03
N LEU A 726 -3.27 8.84 34.67
CA LEU A 726 -2.96 7.75 35.61
C LEU A 726 -1.99 8.21 36.72
N PHE A 727 -1.04 9.10 36.41
CA PHE A 727 -0.03 9.60 37.36
C PHE A 727 -0.34 11.01 37.91
N GLY A 728 -1.62 11.43 37.89
CA GLY A 728 -2.09 12.66 38.53
C GLY A 728 -1.87 13.97 37.79
N GLY A 729 -1.35 13.95 36.54
CA GLY A 729 -1.16 15.16 35.71
C GLY A 729 -2.24 15.26 34.61
N LYS A 730 -2.69 16.47 34.27
CA LYS A 730 -3.60 16.69 33.14
C LYS A 730 -2.89 16.49 31.80
N GLY A 731 -3.59 15.94 30.79
CA GLY A 731 -3.08 15.75 29.44
C GLY A 731 -2.05 14.62 29.31
N GLN A 732 -2.19 13.59 30.15
CA GLN A 732 -1.42 12.35 30.07
C GLN A 732 -2.32 11.20 29.65
N ASN A 733 -1.76 10.25 28.90
CA ASN A 733 -2.44 8.99 28.57
C ASN A 733 -1.45 7.84 28.68
N THR A 734 -1.85 6.79 29.39
CA THR A 734 -1.06 5.55 29.53
C THR A 734 -1.81 4.42 28.86
N ARG A 735 -1.11 3.65 28.01
CA ARG A 735 -1.67 2.50 27.28
C ARG A 735 -0.81 1.28 27.56
N LEU A 736 -1.45 0.18 27.92
CA LEU A 736 -0.86 -1.13 28.02
C LEU A 736 -1.46 -1.99 26.91
N LEU A 737 -0.60 -2.61 26.12
CA LEU A 737 -0.98 -3.42 24.98
C LEU A 737 -0.42 -4.82 25.14
N PHE A 738 -1.19 -5.80 24.75
CA PHE A 738 -0.81 -7.19 24.67
C PHE A 738 -1.35 -7.80 23.39
N ASP A 739 -0.51 -8.51 22.66
CA ASP A 739 -0.86 -9.19 21.41
C ASP A 739 -0.34 -10.64 21.47
N ALA A 740 -1.13 -11.57 20.96
CA ALA A 740 -0.75 -12.96 20.75
C ALA A 740 -1.03 -13.35 19.30
N SER A 741 -0.10 -14.08 18.70
CA SER A 741 -0.19 -14.54 17.31
C SER A 741 0.10 -16.03 17.23
N TYR A 742 -0.76 -16.76 16.52
CA TYR A 742 -0.67 -18.21 16.29
C TYR A 742 -0.64 -18.50 14.79
N VAL A 743 0.33 -19.30 14.37
CA VAL A 743 0.40 -19.86 13.01
C VAL A 743 0.63 -21.36 13.15
N HIS A 744 -0.27 -22.17 12.59
CA HIS A 744 -0.15 -23.63 12.60
C HIS A 744 0.94 -24.10 11.63
N GLN A 745 1.58 -25.21 11.92
CA GLN A 745 2.61 -25.81 11.05
C GLN A 745 2.13 -26.01 9.62
N TYR A 746 3.01 -25.85 8.66
CA TYR A 746 2.70 -26.04 7.24
C TYR A 746 3.91 -26.56 6.47
N PHE A 747 3.69 -27.17 5.30
CA PHE A 747 4.76 -27.74 4.49
C PHE A 747 5.63 -26.66 3.82
N TYR A 748 6.94 -26.88 3.82
CA TYR A 748 7.91 -26.10 3.07
C TYR A 748 7.98 -26.53 1.60
N ASP A 749 7.95 -27.84 1.34
CA ASP A 749 7.87 -28.45 0.01
C ASP A 749 6.52 -29.16 -0.17
N PHE A 750 6.18 -29.58 -1.41
CA PHE A 750 5.00 -30.41 -1.62
C PHE A 750 5.07 -31.70 -0.80
N GLU A 751 3.96 -32.08 -0.21
CA GLU A 751 3.81 -33.34 0.50
C GLU A 751 3.76 -34.50 -0.50
N MET A 752 4.92 -35.08 -0.82
CA MET A 752 5.06 -36.16 -1.79
C MET A 752 4.92 -37.54 -1.16
N SER A 753 5.14 -37.66 0.13
CA SER A 753 4.98 -38.90 0.90
C SER A 753 4.59 -38.61 2.34
N ILE A 754 4.11 -39.63 3.05
CA ILE A 754 3.81 -39.59 4.49
C ILE A 754 5.06 -39.33 5.36
N TYR A 755 6.24 -39.56 4.81
CA TYR A 755 7.55 -39.36 5.49
C TYR A 755 8.11 -37.94 5.27
N GLN A 756 7.35 -37.05 4.59
CA GLN A 756 7.77 -35.66 4.41
C GLN A 756 7.79 -34.92 5.74
N ASP A 757 8.98 -34.56 6.21
CA ASP A 757 9.22 -33.88 7.49
C ASP A 757 9.59 -32.41 7.33
N ARG A 758 9.88 -31.93 6.11
CA ARG A 758 10.22 -30.53 5.83
C ARG A 758 9.02 -29.62 6.03
N LYS A 759 8.79 -29.23 7.28
CA LYS A 759 7.70 -28.37 7.71
C LYS A 759 8.22 -27.12 8.39
N ILE A 760 7.54 -26.03 8.18
CA ILE A 760 7.66 -24.85 9.04
C ILE A 760 6.89 -25.16 10.33
N PRO A 761 7.54 -25.10 11.50
CA PRO A 761 6.90 -25.48 12.76
C PRO A 761 5.79 -24.51 13.18
N THR A 762 4.89 -24.99 14.04
CA THR A 762 3.89 -24.14 14.68
C THR A 762 4.58 -23.02 15.47
N SER A 763 4.13 -21.77 15.27
CA SER A 763 4.58 -20.63 16.04
C SER A 763 3.45 -20.05 16.90
N PHE A 764 3.78 -19.73 18.14
CA PHE A 764 2.92 -18.98 19.04
C PHE A 764 3.78 -17.92 19.74
N THR A 765 3.54 -16.66 19.43
CA THR A 765 4.29 -15.52 19.96
C THR A 765 3.38 -14.58 20.72
N MET A 766 3.94 -13.93 21.73
CA MET A 766 3.26 -12.92 22.54
C MET A 766 4.12 -11.68 22.60
N ASP A 767 3.49 -10.53 22.44
CA ASP A 767 4.12 -9.21 22.49
C ASP A 767 3.43 -8.36 23.53
N ALA A 768 4.18 -7.45 24.18
CA ALA A 768 3.63 -6.45 25.10
C ALA A 768 4.20 -5.06 24.78
N GLY A 769 3.41 -4.04 25.06
CA GLY A 769 3.80 -2.65 24.90
C GLY A 769 3.26 -1.78 26.03
N LEU A 770 4.08 -0.85 26.48
CA LEU A 770 3.70 0.22 27.39
C LEU A 770 3.96 1.55 26.71
N GLU A 771 2.93 2.34 26.53
CA GLU A 771 3.03 3.68 25.97
C GLU A 771 2.53 4.70 26.99
N HIS A 772 3.30 5.76 27.18
CA HIS A 772 2.92 6.88 28.03
C HIS A 772 3.14 8.19 27.30
N SER A 773 2.07 8.95 27.09
CA SER A 773 2.11 10.30 26.52
C SER A 773 1.83 11.35 27.56
N PHE A 774 2.51 12.50 27.47
CA PHE A 774 2.36 13.63 28.38
C PHE A 774 2.54 14.96 27.65
N GLY A 775 2.25 16.09 28.37
CA GLY A 775 2.29 17.41 27.75
C GLY A 775 1.25 17.58 26.62
N ASN A 776 0.04 17.07 26.81
CA ASN A 776 -1.03 17.03 25.79
C ASN A 776 -0.62 16.28 24.52
N GLY A 777 0.11 15.16 24.68
CA GLY A 777 0.58 14.32 23.58
C GLY A 777 1.80 14.85 22.84
N ARG A 778 2.47 15.90 23.37
CA ARG A 778 3.74 16.39 22.79
C ARG A 778 4.86 15.38 22.93
N TRP A 779 4.94 14.73 24.08
CA TRP A 779 5.92 13.68 24.34
C TRP A 779 5.24 12.33 24.41
N THR A 780 5.85 11.32 23.82
CA THR A 780 5.41 9.92 23.93
C THR A 780 6.64 9.04 24.15
N LEU A 781 6.58 8.26 25.21
CA LEU A 781 7.55 7.21 25.52
C LEU A 781 6.89 5.87 25.26
N THR A 782 7.54 5.00 24.51
CA THR A 782 7.03 3.66 24.24
C THR A 782 8.10 2.62 24.55
N PHE A 783 7.74 1.65 25.35
CA PHE A 783 8.54 0.45 25.62
C PHE A 783 7.82 -0.74 25.00
N LYS A 784 8.57 -1.59 24.28
CA LYS A 784 8.03 -2.76 23.57
C LYS A 784 8.86 -3.98 23.89
N LEU A 785 8.18 -5.08 24.12
CA LEU A 785 8.77 -6.41 24.33
C LEU A 785 8.08 -7.35 23.34
N LYS A 786 8.82 -7.79 22.32
CA LYS A 786 8.32 -8.73 21.30
C LYS A 786 8.82 -10.13 21.58
N ASN A 787 8.01 -11.13 21.24
CA ASN A 787 8.29 -12.54 21.47
C ASN A 787 8.73 -12.79 22.92
N ILE A 788 7.86 -12.44 23.87
CA ILE A 788 8.12 -12.48 25.33
C ILE A 788 8.71 -13.81 25.77
N THR A 789 8.19 -14.90 25.21
CA THR A 789 8.57 -16.28 25.57
C THR A 789 9.85 -16.75 24.87
N ASP A 790 10.50 -15.90 24.10
CA ASP A 790 11.73 -16.19 23.34
C ASP A 790 11.61 -17.45 22.45
N ARG A 791 10.45 -17.61 21.81
CA ARG A 791 10.20 -18.74 20.92
C ARG A 791 11.05 -18.65 19.68
N TRP A 792 11.55 -19.79 19.26
CA TRP A 792 12.20 -19.93 17.97
C TRP A 792 11.14 -19.88 16.86
N VAL A 793 11.16 -18.84 16.06
CA VAL A 793 10.22 -18.62 14.98
C VAL A 793 10.93 -18.70 13.64
N VAL A 794 10.37 -19.47 12.74
CA VAL A 794 10.86 -19.63 11.37
C VAL A 794 9.68 -19.38 10.42
N SER A 795 9.85 -18.54 9.45
CA SER A 795 8.85 -18.31 8.41
C SER A 795 9.25 -18.86 7.03
N GLU A 796 10.53 -19.13 6.86
CA GLU A 796 11.11 -19.88 5.73
C GLU A 796 12.14 -20.88 6.28
N LEU A 797 12.30 -22.04 5.65
CA LEU A 797 13.24 -23.07 6.10
C LEU A 797 14.66 -22.50 6.20
N ASN A 798 15.34 -22.80 7.30
CA ASN A 798 16.70 -22.32 7.65
C ASN A 798 16.81 -20.77 7.75
N ARG A 799 15.70 -20.05 7.85
CA ARG A 799 15.71 -18.59 8.01
C ARG A 799 15.00 -18.18 9.31
N PRO A 800 15.64 -18.34 10.46
CA PRO A 800 15.05 -17.97 11.73
C PRO A 800 14.92 -16.44 11.85
N LEU A 801 13.84 -16.03 12.51
CA LEU A 801 13.61 -14.65 12.87
C LEU A 801 14.33 -14.30 14.17
N PRO A 802 14.53 -13.02 14.50
CA PRO A 802 15.01 -12.59 15.79
C PRO A 802 14.17 -13.21 16.92
N GLY A 803 14.82 -13.67 17.98
CA GLY A 803 14.17 -14.11 19.20
C GLY A 803 13.48 -12.96 19.93
N ARG A 804 13.52 -12.97 21.27
CA ARG A 804 12.97 -11.86 22.06
C ARG A 804 13.70 -10.56 21.75
N THR A 805 12.90 -9.49 21.48
CA THR A 805 13.42 -8.14 21.21
C THR A 805 12.82 -7.12 22.14
N LEU A 806 13.66 -6.21 22.60
CA LEU A 806 13.30 -5.03 23.38
C LEU A 806 13.45 -3.79 22.51
N ALA A 807 12.50 -2.86 22.59
CA ALA A 807 12.62 -1.57 21.94
C ALA A 807 12.15 -0.46 22.86
N PHE A 808 12.83 0.67 22.82
CA PHE A 808 12.47 1.90 23.50
C PHE A 808 12.43 3.04 22.52
N LYS A 809 11.31 3.79 22.51
CA LYS A 809 11.08 4.91 21.61
C LYS A 809 10.72 6.17 22.37
N VAL A 810 11.35 7.25 22.00
CA VAL A 810 11.00 8.61 22.44
C VAL A 810 10.53 9.38 21.21
N ARG A 811 9.37 10.04 21.33
CA ARG A 811 8.80 10.85 20.28
C ARG A 811 8.39 12.22 20.82
N TYR A 812 8.72 13.26 20.06
CA TYR A 812 8.30 14.63 20.32
C TYR A 812 7.49 15.17 19.13
N VAL A 813 6.33 15.76 19.43
CA VAL A 813 5.43 16.35 18.42
C VAL A 813 5.12 17.79 18.82
N LEU A 814 5.32 18.71 17.90
CA LEU A 814 4.86 20.10 17.98
C LEU A 814 3.80 20.29 16.87
N LYS A 815 2.62 20.81 17.30
CA LYS A 815 1.48 21.09 16.41
C LYS A 815 1.14 22.56 16.49
#